data_56189d1e996885b2bef9c790ed0265f9
#
_entry.id   56189d1e996885b2bef9c790ed0265f9
#
_cell.length_a   1.000
_cell.length_b   1.000
_cell.length_c   1.000
_cell.angle_alpha   90.00
_cell.angle_beta   90.00
_cell.angle_gamma   90.00
#
_symmetry.space_group_name_H-M   'P 1'
#
loop_
_entity.id
_entity.type
_entity.pdbx_description
1 polymer ?
#
loop_
_entity_poly.entity_id
_entity_poly.type
_entity_poly.pdbx_seq_one_letter_code
_entity_poly.pdbx_strand_id
1 'polypeptide(L)'
;MKFIEKIKMASAVCCSLLALGACNHEVSYTFDSSKEVSGFKVALKDINPDLPTDWTGYNYVVLEYKITTSQRFQLGFTTDWGYNDLRVMSYVPGAWNRLAIPLKYYTELPAPAFDVAATMNKPRYTGWINLGGQRGPLTGVDSVGVRIRKPISNPKIYIRNITLSVDDPGDAYLEKHPAIDRFGQSTYAQYPEKVKSLEELEKQWREEESEEVSTEKFQYSRFGGYLNSQVEATGFFRTKQIDGKWWFVDPEGHLFLSLGVDCVSPGNGGLVRDYDKRAGMYEAIPPVDEVAPIESRAGMAYSLSEWNQVRRFGKDWKGKANDLIIKRMDKWGMNTIANWSGREVIELGRKAFMLSFGGIGQDASMMGLADVYAPDFVPTVEKSISSMVAKNVDNPWLIGYFVGNEPAWINDEVRLCQIILDGPDRPIKAALKKYLESNGDTDENRVAFIYDAFDKFLETVDKVYKKYDPHHLNLGMRFANPDTITETLLSICGKHFDVFSFNAYMLAPDKDMLDRAYACTGKPMIVGEYHFGTVDRGLAQALWQTDSEKDRADCYRYYTENAYAHPAFIGSGYFQWSDQDITGRFDGENYNCGLVDVTDRPYKDMVDAMIATAECLYDVHCGTAKPFATYPESARGYELIPDIWE
;
A
#
# COMPACT_ATOMS: atom_id res chain seq x y z
N MET A 1 12.54 49.72 -32.09
CA MET A 1 13.29 50.41 -31.03
C MET A 1 12.62 50.08 -29.69
N LYS A 2 13.13 49.06 -28.99
CA LYS A 2 13.09 48.92 -27.53
C LYS A 2 13.79 47.60 -27.18
N PHE A 3 14.79 47.72 -26.39
CA PHE A 3 15.70 46.72 -25.88
C PHE A 3 15.00 45.62 -25.09
N ILE A 4 15.36 44.37 -25.33
CA ILE A 4 15.13 43.26 -24.41
C ILE A 4 16.49 42.97 -23.75
N GLU A 5 16.63 43.39 -22.51
CA GLU A 5 17.73 42.97 -21.64
C GLU A 5 17.54 41.52 -21.23
N LYS A 6 18.51 40.70 -21.61
CA LYS A 6 18.67 39.34 -21.11
C LYS A 6 19.32 39.42 -19.73
N ILE A 7 18.56 39.13 -18.69
CA ILE A 7 19.11 38.85 -17.36
C ILE A 7 19.60 37.42 -17.38
N LYS A 8 20.91 37.24 -17.40
CA LYS A 8 21.56 35.96 -17.08
C LYS A 8 21.58 35.83 -15.55
N MET A 9 20.72 35.01 -15.01
CA MET A 9 20.88 34.51 -13.65
C MET A 9 21.91 33.39 -13.68
N ALA A 10 23.05 33.63 -13.08
CA ALA A 10 24.06 32.62 -12.82
C ALA A 10 23.64 31.80 -11.58
N SER A 11 23.28 30.55 -11.78
CA SER A 11 23.05 29.61 -10.68
C SER A 11 24.41 29.27 -10.06
N ALA A 12 24.65 29.77 -8.87
CA ALA A 12 25.79 29.36 -8.07
C ALA A 12 25.49 28.00 -7.45
N VAL A 13 25.99 26.93 -8.07
CA VAL A 13 26.07 25.63 -7.44
C VAL A 13 27.11 25.71 -6.32
N CYS A 14 26.64 25.87 -5.08
CA CYS A 14 27.49 25.77 -3.90
C CYS A 14 27.85 24.31 -3.65
N CYS A 15 28.79 23.76 -4.40
CA CYS A 15 29.50 22.55 -4.01
C CYS A 15 30.50 22.93 -2.91
N SER A 16 30.15 22.67 -1.65
CA SER A 16 31.15 22.72 -0.57
C SER A 16 32.04 21.49 -0.65
N LEU A 17 33.09 21.59 -1.46
CA LEU A 17 34.25 20.69 -1.45
C LEU A 17 35.10 21.04 -0.23
N LEU A 18 35.04 20.22 0.81
CA LEU A 18 36.08 20.16 1.84
C LEU A 18 36.93 18.94 1.55
N ALA A 19 38.12 19.22 1.10
CA ALA A 19 39.11 18.23 0.69
C ALA A 19 40.14 17.93 1.79
N LEU A 20 40.68 16.73 1.64
CA LEU A 20 42.01 16.24 1.95
C LEU A 20 42.19 15.42 3.23
N GLY A 21 42.21 14.12 3.01
CA GLY A 21 42.81 13.10 3.86
C GLY A 21 42.50 11.71 3.35
N ALA A 22 43.42 11.09 2.60
CA ALA A 22 43.51 9.69 2.17
C ALA A 22 42.29 9.10 1.42
N CYS A 23 42.37 9.02 0.11
CA CYS A 23 41.72 8.08 -0.84
C CYS A 23 40.40 7.41 -0.43
N ASN A 24 39.39 8.19 -0.09
CA ASN A 24 38.00 7.75 -0.15
C ASN A 24 37.23 8.79 -0.96
N HIS A 25 36.84 8.44 -2.16
CA HIS A 25 36.00 9.27 -3.04
C HIS A 25 34.54 9.30 -2.57
N GLU A 26 34.29 9.67 -1.29
CA GLU A 26 32.97 9.81 -0.74
C GLU A 26 32.34 11.10 -1.26
N VAL A 27 31.17 10.97 -1.90
CA VAL A 27 30.32 12.08 -2.31
C VAL A 27 29.18 12.20 -1.32
N SER A 28 28.86 13.43 -0.89
CA SER A 28 27.71 13.67 -0.03
C SER A 28 26.86 14.82 -0.54
N TYR A 29 25.56 14.74 -0.29
CA TYR A 29 24.60 15.78 -0.65
C TYR A 29 23.52 15.94 0.42
N THR A 30 23.14 17.20 0.72
CA THR A 30 22.03 17.54 1.59
C THR A 30 20.86 17.98 0.72
N PHE A 31 19.74 17.25 0.80
CA PHE A 31 18.52 17.61 0.10
C PHE A 31 17.86 18.81 0.77
N ASP A 32 17.36 19.74 -0.04
CA ASP A 32 16.75 20.98 0.40
C ASP A 32 15.23 20.80 0.53
N SER A 33 14.71 20.82 1.76
CA SER A 33 13.28 20.65 2.06
C SER A 33 12.38 21.78 1.58
N SER A 34 12.95 22.93 1.20
CA SER A 34 12.21 24.04 0.63
C SER A 34 11.85 23.86 -0.85
N LYS A 35 12.41 22.84 -1.50
CA LYS A 35 12.24 22.57 -2.94
C LYS A 35 11.19 21.48 -3.17
N GLU A 36 10.44 21.63 -4.28
CA GLU A 36 9.55 20.57 -4.77
C GLU A 36 10.33 19.30 -5.11
N VAL A 37 11.45 19.46 -5.81
CA VAL A 37 12.40 18.38 -6.09
C VAL A 37 13.79 18.87 -5.71
N SER A 38 14.47 18.10 -4.87
CA SER A 38 15.89 18.33 -4.54
C SER A 38 16.71 17.13 -4.98
N GLY A 39 17.88 17.38 -5.55
CA GLY A 39 18.75 16.32 -6.03
C GLY A 39 20.09 16.83 -6.53
N PHE A 40 20.94 15.90 -6.86
CA PHE A 40 22.26 16.17 -7.42
C PHE A 40 22.60 15.14 -8.50
N LYS A 41 23.54 15.50 -9.33
CA LYS A 41 24.14 14.67 -10.35
C LYS A 41 25.65 14.81 -10.24
N VAL A 42 26.37 13.69 -10.27
CA VAL A 42 27.82 13.65 -10.17
C VAL A 42 28.40 12.68 -11.19
N ALA A 43 29.57 13.03 -11.76
CA ALA A 43 30.25 12.15 -12.69
C ALA A 43 30.70 10.86 -11.98
N LEU A 44 30.47 9.71 -12.60
CA LEU A 44 30.88 8.41 -12.02
C LEU A 44 32.39 8.33 -11.76
N LYS A 45 33.20 8.93 -12.62
CA LYS A 45 34.66 9.00 -12.44
C LYS A 45 35.12 9.72 -11.16
N ASP A 46 34.27 10.59 -10.59
CA ASP A 46 34.54 11.28 -9.33
C ASP A 46 34.29 10.38 -8.11
N ILE A 47 33.53 9.26 -8.28
CA ILE A 47 33.29 8.24 -7.27
C ILE A 47 34.21 7.04 -7.49
N ASN A 48 34.28 6.54 -8.72
CA ASN A 48 35.14 5.43 -9.10
C ASN A 48 35.66 5.65 -10.54
N PRO A 49 36.94 6.09 -10.72
CA PRO A 49 37.49 6.40 -12.03
C PRO A 49 37.70 5.17 -12.93
N ASP A 50 37.64 3.96 -12.36
CA ASP A 50 37.86 2.70 -13.10
C ASP A 50 36.56 2.14 -13.72
N LEU A 51 35.42 2.80 -13.51
CA LEU A 51 34.16 2.37 -14.09
C LEU A 51 34.14 2.54 -15.62
N PRO A 52 33.82 1.49 -16.41
CA PRO A 52 33.59 1.64 -17.83
C PRO A 52 32.30 2.44 -18.09
N THR A 53 32.23 3.05 -19.28
CA THR A 53 31.01 3.74 -19.73
C THR A 53 30.01 2.80 -20.41
N ASP A 54 30.45 1.63 -20.85
CA ASP A 54 29.59 0.57 -21.40
C ASP A 54 29.34 -0.51 -20.34
N TRP A 55 28.08 -0.66 -19.90
CA TRP A 55 27.68 -1.61 -18.87
C TRP A 55 27.03 -2.88 -19.40
N THR A 56 26.96 -3.06 -20.72
CA THR A 56 26.29 -4.22 -21.35
C THR A 56 26.91 -5.58 -20.99
N GLY A 57 28.17 -5.60 -20.56
CA GLY A 57 28.86 -6.82 -20.09
C GLY A 57 28.64 -7.19 -18.62
N TYR A 58 27.81 -6.44 -17.89
CA TYR A 58 27.59 -6.64 -16.46
C TYR A 58 26.12 -6.91 -16.18
N ASN A 59 25.81 -7.49 -15.00
CA ASN A 59 24.45 -7.79 -14.57
C ASN A 59 24.00 -6.95 -13.38
N TYR A 60 24.94 -6.36 -12.62
CA TYR A 60 24.63 -5.60 -11.40
C TYR A 60 25.43 -4.30 -11.33
N VAL A 61 24.78 -3.24 -10.86
CA VAL A 61 25.42 -2.08 -10.27
C VAL A 61 25.33 -2.19 -8.75
N VAL A 62 26.45 -1.93 -8.06
CA VAL A 62 26.58 -2.11 -6.61
C VAL A 62 26.97 -0.79 -5.98
N LEU A 63 26.10 -0.30 -5.09
CA LEU A 63 26.30 0.95 -4.36
C LEU A 63 26.65 0.68 -2.90
N GLU A 64 27.64 1.38 -2.36
CA GLU A 64 27.79 1.55 -0.92
C GLU A 64 27.36 2.97 -0.55
N TYR A 65 26.24 3.06 0.16
CA TYR A 65 25.59 4.34 0.47
C TYR A 65 25.04 4.38 1.89
N LYS A 66 24.81 5.59 2.37
CA LYS A 66 24.07 5.90 3.59
C LYS A 66 23.14 7.08 3.31
N ILE A 67 21.87 6.93 3.65
CA ILE A 67 20.88 7.99 3.54
C ILE A 67 20.19 8.18 4.90
N THR A 68 19.94 9.44 5.32
CA THR A 68 19.41 9.72 6.65
C THR A 68 17.90 9.77 6.72
N THR A 69 17.20 9.40 5.65
CA THR A 69 15.73 9.32 5.59
C THR A 69 15.30 7.97 5.03
N SER A 70 14.11 7.52 5.42
CA SER A 70 13.40 6.41 4.80
C SER A 70 12.49 6.85 3.64
N GLN A 71 12.53 8.13 3.25
CA GLN A 71 11.83 8.56 2.03
C GLN A 71 12.35 7.82 0.81
N ARG A 72 11.44 7.55 -0.12
CA ARG A 72 11.82 7.05 -1.45
C ARG A 72 12.63 8.10 -2.18
N PHE A 73 13.65 7.66 -2.90
CA PHE A 73 14.46 8.51 -3.79
C PHE A 73 14.57 7.87 -5.16
N GLN A 74 14.69 8.68 -6.19
CA GLN A 74 15.04 8.21 -7.52
C GLN A 74 16.56 8.14 -7.64
N LEU A 75 17.03 6.97 -8.08
CA LEU A 75 18.44 6.69 -8.39
C LEU A 75 18.54 6.37 -9.87
N GLY A 76 19.31 7.14 -10.60
CA GLY A 76 19.42 6.96 -12.03
C GLY A 76 20.79 7.26 -12.59
N PHE A 77 20.96 6.92 -13.86
CA PHE A 77 22.20 7.06 -14.60
C PHE A 77 21.97 7.78 -15.92
N THR A 78 22.83 8.75 -16.24
CA THR A 78 22.84 9.39 -17.55
C THR A 78 23.58 8.48 -18.53
N THR A 79 23.04 8.33 -19.72
CA THR A 79 23.53 7.44 -20.77
C THR A 79 23.53 8.18 -22.11
N ASP A 80 24.08 7.60 -23.18
CA ASP A 80 23.98 8.13 -24.56
C ASP A 80 22.51 8.25 -25.04
N TRP A 81 21.63 7.45 -24.45
CA TRP A 81 20.21 7.43 -24.75
C TRP A 81 19.41 8.52 -24.02
N GLY A 82 19.75 8.79 -22.75
CA GLY A 82 19.03 9.69 -21.88
C GLY A 82 19.31 9.37 -20.41
N TYR A 83 18.25 9.37 -19.59
CA TYR A 83 18.35 9.11 -18.17
C TYR A 83 17.50 7.91 -17.76
N ASN A 84 18.13 6.86 -17.23
CA ASN A 84 17.44 5.66 -16.76
C ASN A 84 17.40 5.70 -15.25
N ASP A 85 16.22 5.54 -14.63
CA ASP A 85 16.08 5.61 -13.19
C ASP A 85 15.12 4.59 -12.60
N LEU A 86 15.29 4.36 -11.30
CA LEU A 86 14.44 3.53 -10.44
C LEU A 86 14.15 4.28 -9.15
N ARG A 87 13.12 3.84 -8.44
CA ARG A 87 12.85 4.28 -7.07
C ARG A 87 13.52 3.34 -6.09
N VAL A 88 14.18 3.91 -5.10
CA VAL A 88 14.88 3.16 -4.05
C VAL A 88 14.46 3.68 -2.68
N MET A 89 14.47 2.81 -1.69
CA MET A 89 14.20 3.13 -0.29
C MET A 89 15.11 2.28 0.60
N SER A 90 15.68 2.89 1.64
CA SER A 90 16.46 2.17 2.63
C SER A 90 15.60 1.69 3.79
N TYR A 91 15.74 0.43 4.21
CA TYR A 91 15.11 -0.09 5.42
C TYR A 91 15.82 0.37 6.71
N VAL A 92 17.05 0.85 6.59
CA VAL A 92 17.85 1.28 7.75
C VAL A 92 18.45 2.65 7.50
N PRO A 93 17.59 3.71 7.44
CA PRO A 93 18.08 5.07 7.26
C PRO A 93 19.06 5.43 8.37
N GLY A 94 20.17 6.09 7.99
CA GLY A 94 21.27 6.44 8.88
C GLY A 94 22.44 5.43 8.91
N ALA A 95 22.24 4.23 8.39
CA ALA A 95 23.27 3.19 8.30
C ALA A 95 23.98 3.15 6.94
N TRP A 96 25.23 2.68 6.93
CA TRP A 96 25.90 2.29 5.71
C TRP A 96 25.39 0.94 5.20
N ASN A 97 25.01 0.91 3.94
CA ASN A 97 24.49 -0.27 3.26
C ASN A 97 25.18 -0.49 1.92
N ARG A 98 25.31 -1.75 1.53
CA ARG A 98 25.56 -2.13 0.15
C ARG A 98 24.26 -2.62 -0.48
N LEU A 99 23.93 -2.06 -1.64
CA LEU A 99 22.76 -2.45 -2.44
C LEU A 99 23.25 -2.90 -3.81
N ALA A 100 22.93 -4.12 -4.20
CA ALA A 100 23.24 -4.68 -5.51
C ALA A 100 21.96 -4.66 -6.38
N ILE A 101 21.92 -3.77 -7.37
CA ILE A 101 20.75 -3.57 -8.24
C ILE A 101 20.98 -4.29 -9.56
N PRO A 102 20.09 -5.25 -9.95
CA PRO A 102 20.14 -5.85 -11.27
C PRO A 102 19.98 -4.81 -12.38
N LEU A 103 20.92 -4.74 -13.31
CA LEU A 103 20.91 -3.77 -14.41
C LEU A 103 19.69 -3.92 -15.33
N LYS A 104 19.14 -5.13 -15.45
CA LYS A 104 17.89 -5.37 -16.18
C LYS A 104 16.71 -4.52 -15.69
N TYR A 105 16.72 -4.07 -14.44
CA TYR A 105 15.67 -3.18 -13.93
C TYR A 105 15.71 -1.80 -14.56
N TYR A 106 16.86 -1.37 -15.08
CA TYR A 106 17.04 -0.13 -15.83
C TYR A 106 16.80 -0.28 -17.34
N THR A 107 16.75 -1.52 -17.86
CA THR A 107 16.67 -1.77 -19.31
C THR A 107 15.39 -2.47 -19.75
N GLU A 108 14.74 -3.22 -18.87
CA GLU A 108 13.61 -4.09 -19.22
C GLU A 108 12.32 -3.65 -18.52
N LEU A 109 11.19 -3.91 -19.17
CA LEU A 109 9.89 -3.79 -18.52
C LEU A 109 9.75 -4.87 -17.41
N PRO A 110 9.04 -4.58 -16.31
CA PRO A 110 8.80 -5.58 -15.28
C PRO A 110 8.02 -6.77 -15.84
N ALA A 111 8.33 -7.97 -15.36
CA ALA A 111 7.55 -9.15 -15.69
C ALA A 111 6.10 -8.98 -15.19
N PRO A 112 5.11 -9.43 -15.98
CA PRO A 112 3.70 -9.34 -15.58
C PRO A 112 3.42 -10.15 -14.32
N ALA A 113 2.50 -9.68 -13.49
CA ALA A 113 2.02 -10.36 -12.30
C ALA A 113 0.51 -10.15 -12.14
N PHE A 114 -0.09 -10.75 -11.10
CA PHE A 114 -1.53 -10.67 -10.91
C PHE A 114 -2.01 -9.34 -10.27
N ASP A 115 -1.11 -8.60 -9.63
CA ASP A 115 -1.38 -7.27 -9.07
C ASP A 115 -0.24 -6.28 -9.36
N VAL A 116 -0.53 -5.00 -9.16
CA VAL A 116 0.42 -3.90 -9.44
C VAL A 116 1.64 -3.96 -8.54
N ALA A 117 1.47 -4.24 -7.24
CA ALA A 117 2.59 -4.32 -6.30
C ALA A 117 3.54 -5.47 -6.66
N ALA A 118 3.00 -6.67 -6.96
CA ALA A 118 3.80 -7.81 -7.37
C ALA A 118 4.58 -7.56 -8.68
N THR A 119 3.99 -6.78 -9.60
CA THR A 119 4.65 -6.38 -10.86
C THR A 119 5.80 -5.41 -10.61
N MET A 120 5.58 -4.38 -9.80
CA MET A 120 6.47 -3.23 -9.70
C MET A 120 7.50 -3.33 -8.56
N ASN A 121 7.18 -4.00 -7.47
CA ASN A 121 8.02 -4.00 -6.27
C ASN A 121 9.03 -5.15 -6.27
N LYS A 122 10.27 -4.83 -5.89
CA LYS A 122 11.38 -5.79 -5.77
C LYS A 122 12.06 -5.60 -4.41
N PRO A 123 11.61 -6.32 -3.37
CA PRO A 123 12.25 -6.27 -2.06
C PRO A 123 13.68 -6.79 -2.14
N ARG A 124 14.58 -6.07 -1.47
CA ARG A 124 15.99 -6.44 -1.31
C ARG A 124 16.29 -6.63 0.17
N TYR A 125 17.51 -7.00 0.48
CA TYR A 125 17.93 -7.28 1.84
C TYR A 125 18.01 -6.00 2.72
N THR A 126 18.62 -4.92 2.23
CA THR A 126 18.80 -3.66 2.97
C THR A 126 17.90 -2.53 2.49
N GLY A 127 17.08 -2.79 1.49
CA GLY A 127 16.22 -1.79 0.89
C GLY A 127 15.15 -2.36 -0.01
N TRP A 128 14.44 -1.48 -0.64
CA TRP A 128 13.34 -1.78 -1.54
C TRP A 128 13.56 -1.05 -2.87
N ILE A 129 13.27 -1.72 -3.98
CA ILE A 129 13.35 -1.15 -5.33
C ILE A 129 11.95 -1.24 -5.93
N ASN A 130 11.46 -0.11 -6.47
CA ASN A 130 10.27 -0.10 -7.30
C ASN A 130 10.66 0.22 -8.73
N LEU A 131 10.14 -0.54 -9.67
CA LEU A 131 10.47 -0.48 -11.09
C LEU A 131 9.79 0.69 -11.83
N GLY A 132 9.19 1.66 -11.14
CA GLY A 132 8.75 2.92 -11.73
C GLY A 132 9.94 3.81 -12.08
N GLY A 133 9.94 4.36 -13.32
CA GLY A 133 11.00 5.19 -13.84
C GLY A 133 11.27 4.94 -15.32
N GLN A 134 12.27 5.61 -15.87
CA GLN A 134 12.65 5.50 -17.27
C GLN A 134 13.62 4.35 -17.50
N ARG A 135 13.52 3.72 -18.66
CA ARG A 135 14.37 2.60 -19.07
C ARG A 135 14.97 2.85 -20.43
N GLY A 136 16.18 2.33 -20.61
CA GLY A 136 16.88 2.39 -21.88
C GLY A 136 18.22 1.66 -21.82
N PRO A 137 18.99 1.64 -22.93
CA PRO A 137 20.32 1.06 -22.96
C PRO A 137 21.27 1.70 -21.92
N LEU A 138 22.19 0.92 -21.38
CA LEU A 138 23.22 1.36 -20.43
C LEU A 138 24.57 1.46 -21.14
N THR A 139 24.62 2.29 -22.20
CA THR A 139 25.82 2.68 -22.95
C THR A 139 26.11 4.16 -22.73
N GLY A 140 27.39 4.56 -22.80
CA GLY A 140 27.80 5.94 -22.53
C GLY A 140 27.47 6.42 -21.11
N VAL A 141 27.43 5.52 -20.14
CA VAL A 141 27.07 5.84 -18.75
C VAL A 141 28.14 6.71 -18.12
N ASP A 142 27.81 7.97 -17.80
CA ASP A 142 28.81 8.97 -17.37
C ASP A 142 28.55 9.53 -15.97
N SER A 143 27.33 9.54 -15.50
CA SER A 143 26.99 10.14 -14.21
C SER A 143 25.85 9.41 -13.50
N VAL A 144 25.84 9.51 -12.16
CA VAL A 144 24.76 9.08 -11.28
C VAL A 144 24.01 10.29 -10.76
N GLY A 145 22.67 10.19 -10.72
CA GLY A 145 21.80 11.19 -10.15
C GLY A 145 20.92 10.63 -9.05
N VAL A 146 20.72 11.41 -7.99
CA VAL A 146 19.79 11.08 -6.90
C VAL A 146 18.87 12.25 -6.65
N ARG A 147 17.56 11.99 -6.58
CA ARG A 147 16.51 13.00 -6.37
C ARG A 147 15.49 12.55 -5.35
N ILE A 148 15.04 13.48 -4.51
CA ILE A 148 13.90 13.29 -3.59
C ILE A 148 12.87 14.38 -3.89
N ARG A 149 11.60 13.98 -3.98
CA ARG A 149 10.50 14.92 -4.07
C ARG A 149 10.08 15.35 -2.67
N LYS A 150 10.02 16.67 -2.46
CA LYS A 150 9.69 17.30 -1.18
C LYS A 150 10.39 16.62 0.00
N PRO A 151 11.71 16.78 0.12
CA PRO A 151 12.47 16.18 1.21
C PRO A 151 11.98 16.66 2.58
N ILE A 152 11.93 15.77 3.55
CA ILE A 152 11.57 16.10 4.94
C ILE A 152 12.85 16.35 5.73
N SER A 153 12.93 17.50 6.44
CA SER A 153 14.00 17.82 7.39
C SER A 153 15.43 17.81 6.80
N ASN A 154 15.59 18.18 5.53
CA ASN A 154 16.88 18.25 4.83
C ASN A 154 17.73 16.98 4.98
N PRO A 155 17.27 15.83 4.50
CA PRO A 155 18.02 14.58 4.62
C PRO A 155 19.35 14.63 3.84
N LYS A 156 20.26 13.73 4.21
CA LYS A 156 21.57 13.61 3.57
C LYS A 156 21.79 12.24 2.99
N ILE A 157 22.44 12.20 1.83
CA ILE A 157 22.97 10.98 1.25
C ILE A 157 24.50 11.05 1.20
N TYR A 158 25.13 9.90 1.38
CA TYR A 158 26.55 9.67 1.22
C TYR A 158 26.72 8.46 0.30
N ILE A 159 27.59 8.57 -0.69
CA ILE A 159 27.96 7.47 -1.60
C ILE A 159 29.47 7.38 -1.56
N ARG A 160 30.01 6.24 -1.15
CA ARG A 160 31.47 6.05 -1.06
C ARG A 160 32.02 5.09 -2.10
N ASN A 161 31.14 4.31 -2.75
CA ASN A 161 31.56 3.40 -3.80
C ASN A 161 30.41 3.05 -4.75
N ILE A 162 30.74 2.94 -6.05
CA ILE A 162 29.90 2.36 -7.08
C ILE A 162 30.78 1.41 -7.90
N THR A 163 30.36 0.16 -8.06
CA THR A 163 31.04 -0.85 -8.85
C THR A 163 30.07 -1.64 -9.72
N LEU A 164 30.60 -2.39 -10.68
CA LEU A 164 29.81 -3.29 -11.52
C LEU A 164 30.19 -4.74 -11.22
N SER A 165 29.24 -5.65 -11.37
CA SER A 165 29.48 -7.08 -11.20
C SER A 165 28.70 -7.90 -12.22
N VAL A 166 29.28 -9.02 -12.64
CA VAL A 166 28.62 -10.05 -13.43
C VAL A 166 27.77 -10.98 -12.53
N ASP A 167 28.36 -11.36 -11.39
CA ASP A 167 27.66 -12.18 -10.38
C ASP A 167 26.96 -11.29 -9.36
N ASP A 168 25.88 -11.78 -8.73
CA ASP A 168 25.21 -11.04 -7.64
C ASP A 168 26.10 -11.04 -6.37
N PRO A 169 26.68 -9.90 -5.98
CA PRO A 169 27.52 -9.83 -4.79
C PRO A 169 26.69 -9.77 -3.50
N GLY A 170 25.38 -9.71 -3.62
CA GLY A 170 24.42 -9.56 -2.53
C GLY A 170 24.45 -8.17 -1.88
N ASP A 171 23.33 -7.85 -1.25
CA ASP A 171 23.22 -6.67 -0.38
C ASP A 171 23.93 -6.93 0.96
N ALA A 172 24.32 -5.88 1.69
CA ALA A 172 24.89 -6.00 3.03
C ALA A 172 24.58 -4.79 3.90
N TYR A 173 24.31 -5.05 5.17
CA TYR A 173 24.36 -4.08 6.25
C TYR A 173 25.81 -3.93 6.70
N LEU A 174 26.37 -2.73 6.68
CA LEU A 174 27.80 -2.50 6.83
C LEU A 174 28.19 -1.91 8.19
N GLU A 175 27.27 -1.84 9.13
CA GLU A 175 27.53 -1.34 10.48
C GLU A 175 27.74 -2.47 11.49
N LYS A 176 28.34 -2.14 12.63
CA LYS A 176 28.62 -3.11 13.71
C LYS A 176 27.54 -3.14 14.80
N HIS A 177 26.79 -2.06 14.94
CA HIS A 177 25.71 -1.96 15.94
C HIS A 177 24.34 -2.27 15.29
N PRO A 178 23.41 -2.82 16.04
CA PRO A 178 22.09 -3.14 15.51
C PRO A 178 21.32 -1.91 15.02
N ALA A 179 20.59 -2.05 13.91
CA ALA A 179 19.70 -1.02 13.40
C ALA A 179 18.33 -1.03 14.06
N ILE A 180 17.95 -2.16 14.67
CA ILE A 180 16.62 -2.40 15.23
C ILE A 180 16.80 -2.91 16.66
N ASP A 181 16.12 -2.28 17.61
CA ASP A 181 16.18 -2.65 19.02
C ASP A 181 15.30 -3.89 19.33
N ARG A 182 15.35 -4.35 20.57
CA ARG A 182 14.60 -5.50 21.06
C ARG A 182 13.09 -5.31 21.09
N PHE A 183 12.59 -4.09 20.89
CA PHE A 183 11.17 -3.77 20.79
C PHE A 183 10.68 -3.70 19.35
N GLY A 184 11.60 -3.74 18.36
CA GLY A 184 11.30 -3.61 16.93
C GLY A 184 11.42 -2.18 16.39
N GLN A 185 11.93 -1.24 17.17
CA GLN A 185 12.07 0.16 16.81
C GLN A 185 13.43 0.42 16.15
N SER A 186 13.50 1.38 15.20
CA SER A 186 14.77 1.84 14.62
C SER A 186 15.68 2.45 15.70
N THR A 187 16.94 2.03 15.77
CA THR A 187 17.93 2.62 16.67
C THR A 187 18.40 3.99 16.19
N TYR A 188 18.29 4.27 14.91
CA TYR A 188 18.68 5.55 14.29
C TYR A 188 17.60 6.62 14.39
N ALA A 189 16.31 6.25 14.39
CA ALA A 189 15.21 7.19 14.55
C ALA A 189 15.12 7.71 15.99
N GLN A 190 14.84 9.00 16.13
CA GLN A 190 14.64 9.66 17.43
C GLN A 190 13.30 10.39 17.40
N TYR A 191 12.40 10.00 18.29
CA TYR A 191 11.08 10.58 18.46
C TYR A 191 10.66 10.55 19.94
N PRO A 192 9.76 11.44 20.39
CA PRO A 192 9.44 11.59 21.81
C PRO A 192 8.91 10.31 22.47
N GLU A 193 8.06 9.55 21.76
CA GLU A 193 7.39 8.36 22.29
C GLU A 193 8.23 7.08 22.18
N LYS A 194 9.49 7.16 21.72
CA LYS A 194 10.34 5.98 21.58
C LYS A 194 10.52 5.26 22.92
N VAL A 195 10.17 3.97 22.96
CA VAL A 195 10.33 3.13 24.14
C VAL A 195 11.79 2.94 24.47
N LYS A 196 12.15 3.12 25.75
CA LYS A 196 13.53 2.99 26.25
C LYS A 196 13.71 1.82 27.20
N SER A 197 12.64 1.38 27.86
CA SER A 197 12.68 0.22 28.76
C SER A 197 11.37 -0.56 28.75
N LEU A 198 11.41 -1.81 29.20
CA LEU A 198 10.22 -2.65 29.33
C LEU A 198 9.27 -2.10 30.41
N GLU A 199 9.80 -1.58 31.49
CA GLU A 199 9.00 -1.01 32.60
C GLU A 199 8.18 0.19 32.12
N GLU A 200 8.78 1.04 31.27
CA GLU A 200 8.08 2.18 30.67
C GLU A 200 6.94 1.69 29.76
N LEU A 201 7.21 0.70 28.91
CA LEU A 201 6.24 0.13 28.00
C LEU A 201 5.09 -0.56 28.74
N GLU A 202 5.39 -1.37 29.76
CA GLU A 202 4.38 -2.01 30.60
C GLU A 202 3.50 -1.00 31.36
N LYS A 203 4.08 0.13 31.80
CA LYS A 203 3.31 1.20 32.43
C LYS A 203 2.29 1.79 31.44
N GLN A 204 2.71 2.10 30.22
CA GLN A 204 1.84 2.65 29.18
C GLN A 204 0.73 1.67 28.79
N TRP A 205 1.03 0.38 28.67
CA TRP A 205 0.02 -0.66 28.41
C TRP A 205 -1.02 -0.76 29.53
N ARG A 206 -0.59 -0.72 30.81
CA ARG A 206 -1.53 -0.74 31.97
C ARG A 206 -2.41 0.52 32.01
N GLU A 207 -1.87 1.68 31.65
CA GLU A 207 -2.64 2.92 31.57
C GLU A 207 -3.75 2.79 30.52
N GLU A 208 -3.44 2.30 29.32
CA GLU A 208 -4.44 2.06 28.26
C GLU A 208 -5.50 1.02 28.69
N GLU A 209 -5.09 -0.07 29.32
CA GLU A 209 -6.02 -1.13 29.76
C GLU A 209 -6.99 -0.65 30.84
N SER A 210 -6.59 0.32 31.65
CA SER A 210 -7.43 0.91 32.70
C SER A 210 -8.45 1.92 32.19
N GLU A 211 -8.34 2.36 30.93
CA GLU A 211 -9.25 3.34 30.35
C GLU A 211 -10.65 2.75 30.15
N GLU A 212 -11.67 3.52 30.54
CA GLU A 212 -13.06 3.16 30.28
C GLU A 212 -13.42 3.39 28.81
N VAL A 213 -14.29 2.54 28.28
CA VAL A 213 -14.82 2.65 26.92
C VAL A 213 -16.26 3.19 27.00
N SER A 214 -16.49 4.34 26.40
CA SER A 214 -17.81 4.87 26.16
C SER A 214 -18.09 4.90 24.66
N THR A 215 -19.13 4.19 24.23
CA THR A 215 -19.59 4.11 22.84
C THR A 215 -20.84 4.94 22.59
N GLU A 216 -21.49 5.46 23.62
CA GLU A 216 -22.77 6.18 23.55
C GLU A 216 -22.73 7.37 22.58
N LYS A 217 -21.57 8.04 22.49
CA LYS A 217 -21.36 9.19 21.60
C LYS A 217 -21.48 8.86 20.11
N PHE A 218 -21.25 7.61 19.71
CA PHE A 218 -21.36 7.19 18.30
C PHE A 218 -22.79 6.74 17.95
N GLN A 219 -23.64 6.49 18.94
CA GLN A 219 -25.02 6.04 18.78
C GLN A 219 -25.15 4.81 17.85
N TYR A 220 -24.27 3.84 18.03
CA TYR A 220 -24.25 2.63 17.21
C TYR A 220 -25.22 1.55 17.73
N SER A 221 -25.92 0.89 16.79
CA SER A 221 -26.64 -0.36 17.02
C SER A 221 -25.67 -1.49 17.37
N ARG A 222 -26.20 -2.66 17.70
CA ARG A 222 -25.43 -3.88 17.90
C ARG A 222 -24.47 -4.17 16.74
N PHE A 223 -24.88 -3.97 15.49
CA PHE A 223 -24.09 -4.21 14.29
C PHE A 223 -23.27 -2.99 13.83
N GLY A 224 -23.37 -1.87 14.52
CA GLY A 224 -22.64 -0.63 14.19
C GLY A 224 -23.42 0.35 13.30
N GLY A 225 -24.71 0.10 13.04
CA GLY A 225 -25.59 1.04 12.35
C GLY A 225 -26.07 2.18 13.27
N TYR A 226 -26.65 3.23 12.70
CA TYR A 226 -27.08 4.41 13.42
C TYR A 226 -28.41 4.19 14.15
N LEU A 227 -28.38 4.17 15.48
CA LEU A 227 -29.54 3.87 16.34
C LEU A 227 -30.77 4.75 16.07
N ASN A 228 -30.56 6.01 15.67
CA ASN A 228 -31.65 6.95 15.42
C ASN A 228 -32.30 6.76 14.04
N SER A 229 -31.99 5.67 13.33
CA SER A 229 -32.58 5.30 12.06
C SER A 229 -33.25 3.94 12.15
N GLN A 230 -34.34 3.74 11.43
CA GLN A 230 -34.99 2.44 11.36
C GLN A 230 -35.69 2.26 10.02
N VAL A 231 -35.37 1.16 9.35
CA VAL A 231 -36.06 0.63 8.18
C VAL A 231 -36.36 -0.85 8.39
N GLU A 232 -36.90 -1.53 7.39
CA GLU A 232 -37.17 -2.97 7.47
C GLU A 232 -35.91 -3.77 7.75
N ALA A 233 -35.90 -4.60 8.78
CA ALA A 233 -34.87 -5.55 9.12
C ALA A 233 -34.95 -6.79 8.23
N THR A 234 -33.81 -7.29 7.70
CA THR A 234 -33.76 -8.47 6.83
C THR A 234 -32.91 -9.60 7.37
N GLY A 235 -32.17 -9.35 8.46
CA GLY A 235 -31.24 -10.31 9.06
C GLY A 235 -29.84 -10.30 8.45
N PHE A 236 -29.63 -9.56 7.36
CA PHE A 236 -28.34 -9.44 6.65
C PHE A 236 -28.09 -8.00 6.21
N PHE A 237 -26.84 -7.66 5.97
CA PHE A 237 -26.49 -6.38 5.37
C PHE A 237 -27.01 -6.28 3.94
N ARG A 238 -27.49 -5.11 3.57
CA ARG A 238 -27.93 -4.76 2.21
C ARG A 238 -27.69 -3.31 1.91
N THR A 239 -27.77 -2.91 0.67
CA THR A 239 -27.76 -1.50 0.27
C THR A 239 -29.16 -0.96 0.09
N LYS A 240 -29.35 0.33 0.37
CA LYS A 240 -30.64 1.03 0.15
C LYS A 240 -30.38 2.49 -0.17
N GLN A 241 -31.16 3.03 -1.12
CA GLN A 241 -31.18 4.46 -1.38
C GLN A 241 -32.39 5.09 -0.67
N ILE A 242 -32.15 6.18 0.07
CA ILE A 242 -33.19 6.94 0.79
C ILE A 242 -32.91 8.42 0.56
N ASP A 243 -33.90 9.16 0.09
CA ASP A 243 -33.83 10.61 -0.18
C ASP A 243 -32.60 11.01 -1.02
N GLY A 244 -32.27 10.20 -2.03
CA GLY A 244 -31.17 10.41 -2.94
C GLY A 244 -29.79 10.00 -2.41
N LYS A 245 -29.69 9.50 -1.18
CA LYS A 245 -28.45 9.03 -0.56
C LYS A 245 -28.43 7.52 -0.44
N TRP A 246 -27.26 6.93 -0.66
CA TRP A 246 -27.04 5.50 -0.47
C TRP A 246 -26.58 5.19 0.96
N TRP A 247 -26.95 4.01 1.41
CA TRP A 247 -26.66 3.46 2.73
C TRP A 247 -26.41 1.96 2.62
N PHE A 248 -25.55 1.43 3.45
CA PHE A 248 -25.79 0.09 3.94
C PHE A 248 -26.93 0.13 4.95
N VAL A 249 -27.61 -1.00 5.09
CA VAL A 249 -28.59 -1.24 6.15
C VAL A 249 -28.12 -2.47 6.90
N ASP A 250 -28.00 -2.38 8.21
CA ASP A 250 -27.58 -3.48 9.04
C ASP A 250 -28.67 -4.57 9.19
N PRO A 251 -28.35 -5.76 9.73
CA PRO A 251 -29.32 -6.84 9.87
C PRO A 251 -30.58 -6.49 10.67
N GLU A 252 -30.50 -5.54 11.60
CA GLU A 252 -31.63 -5.08 12.44
C GLU A 252 -32.38 -3.89 11.84
N GLY A 253 -31.95 -3.39 10.68
CA GLY A 253 -32.62 -2.32 9.95
C GLY A 253 -32.13 -0.91 10.24
N HIS A 254 -30.97 -0.75 10.87
CA HIS A 254 -30.37 0.56 11.06
C HIS A 254 -29.52 0.96 9.84
N LEU A 255 -29.57 2.25 9.47
CA LEU A 255 -28.72 2.80 8.42
C LEU A 255 -27.25 2.71 8.87
N PHE A 256 -26.40 2.24 7.98
CA PHE A 256 -25.02 1.94 8.32
C PHE A 256 -24.06 2.58 7.31
N LEU A 257 -23.04 3.26 7.83
CA LEU A 257 -21.87 3.71 7.08
C LEU A 257 -20.67 2.93 7.59
N SER A 258 -19.96 2.24 6.69
CA SER A 258 -18.85 1.36 7.08
C SER A 258 -17.57 2.17 7.31
N LEU A 259 -17.21 2.41 8.56
CA LEU A 259 -15.93 3.00 8.96
C LEU A 259 -14.99 1.88 9.39
N GLY A 260 -14.18 1.39 8.44
CA GLY A 260 -13.40 0.17 8.57
C GLY A 260 -11.89 0.37 8.66
N VAL A 261 -11.22 -0.69 9.12
CA VAL A 261 -9.76 -0.82 9.13
C VAL A 261 -9.38 -2.16 8.52
N ASP A 262 -8.41 -2.12 7.61
CA ASP A 262 -7.81 -3.31 6.99
C ASP A 262 -6.74 -3.95 7.89
N CYS A 263 -6.45 -5.23 7.65
CA CYS A 263 -5.39 -5.97 8.33
C CYS A 263 -5.52 -6.01 9.86
N VAL A 264 -6.74 -5.97 10.39
CA VAL A 264 -6.99 -6.03 11.83
C VAL A 264 -6.57 -7.38 12.37
N SER A 265 -5.43 -7.44 13.03
CA SER A 265 -4.89 -8.65 13.64
C SER A 265 -3.85 -8.26 14.71
N PRO A 266 -3.83 -8.94 15.87
CA PRO A 266 -2.78 -8.70 16.85
C PRO A 266 -1.45 -9.30 16.37
N GLY A 267 -0.35 -8.65 16.72
CA GLY A 267 0.99 -9.11 16.35
C GLY A 267 1.36 -8.94 14.88
N ASN A 268 0.59 -8.18 14.11
CA ASN A 268 0.97 -7.76 12.76
C ASN A 268 2.07 -6.69 12.81
N GLY A 269 2.91 -6.66 11.77
CA GLY A 269 4.10 -5.81 11.72
C GLY A 269 5.25 -6.40 12.55
N GLY A 270 6.44 -5.82 12.44
CA GLY A 270 7.61 -6.25 13.18
C GLY A 270 8.12 -7.66 12.87
N LEU A 271 7.76 -8.24 11.73
CA LEU A 271 8.26 -9.54 11.29
C LEU A 271 9.68 -9.41 10.72
N VAL A 272 10.60 -10.14 11.32
CA VAL A 272 11.98 -10.25 10.85
C VAL A 272 12.07 -11.38 9.84
N ARG A 273 12.09 -11.05 8.55
CA ARG A 273 12.22 -12.02 7.45
C ARG A 273 13.69 -12.27 7.14
N ASP A 274 14.02 -13.45 6.60
CA ASP A 274 15.39 -13.82 6.22
C ASP A 274 16.42 -13.54 7.34
N TYR A 275 16.10 -13.95 8.57
CA TYR A 275 16.90 -13.63 9.75
C TYR A 275 18.37 -14.03 9.60
N ASP A 276 18.65 -15.19 8.98
CA ASP A 276 20.03 -15.68 8.79
C ASP A 276 20.93 -14.66 8.07
N LYS A 277 20.34 -13.87 7.17
CA LYS A 277 21.04 -12.77 6.48
C LYS A 277 21.03 -11.48 7.27
N ARG A 278 20.01 -11.24 8.10
CA ARG A 278 19.75 -9.97 8.78
C ARG A 278 20.14 -9.95 10.26
N ALA A 279 20.71 -11.04 10.79
CA ALA A 279 21.03 -11.19 12.22
C ALA A 279 21.78 -9.98 12.80
N GLY A 280 22.75 -9.43 12.06
CA GLY A 280 23.50 -8.25 12.50
C GLY A 280 22.73 -6.93 12.53
N MET A 281 21.52 -6.88 11.98
CA MET A 281 20.65 -5.69 11.98
C MET A 281 19.80 -5.59 13.25
N TYR A 282 19.64 -6.66 14.03
CA TYR A 282 18.74 -6.75 15.18
C TYR A 282 19.49 -6.89 16.50
N GLU A 283 19.08 -6.14 17.53
CA GLU A 283 19.62 -6.26 18.88
C GLU A 283 19.31 -7.63 19.50
N ALA A 284 18.08 -8.10 19.29
CA ALA A 284 17.59 -9.38 19.79
C ALA A 284 16.42 -9.89 18.95
N ILE A 285 16.21 -11.20 19.00
CA ILE A 285 15.00 -11.88 18.51
C ILE A 285 14.29 -12.54 19.69
N PRO A 286 12.98 -12.84 19.58
CA PRO A 286 12.27 -13.54 20.64
C PRO A 286 12.89 -14.90 20.94
N PRO A 287 12.98 -15.30 22.23
CA PRO A 287 13.30 -16.68 22.62
C PRO A 287 12.28 -17.65 22.02
N VAL A 288 12.76 -18.81 21.53
CA VAL A 288 11.91 -19.81 20.86
C VAL A 288 10.81 -20.38 21.76
N ASP A 289 11.03 -20.37 23.07
CA ASP A 289 10.04 -20.81 24.07
C ASP A 289 8.98 -19.74 24.39
N GLU A 290 9.18 -18.49 23.96
CA GLU A 290 8.21 -17.39 24.05
C GLU A 290 7.43 -17.20 22.76
N VAL A 291 8.12 -17.12 21.61
CA VAL A 291 7.52 -16.99 20.28
C VAL A 291 8.18 -17.99 19.33
N ALA A 292 7.38 -18.88 18.80
CA ALA A 292 7.88 -19.86 17.85
C ALA A 292 8.31 -19.18 16.54
N PRO A 293 9.49 -19.52 15.98
CA PRO A 293 9.90 -19.01 14.68
C PRO A 293 8.98 -19.52 13.57
N ILE A 294 8.86 -18.74 12.50
CA ILE A 294 8.06 -19.05 11.34
C ILE A 294 9.00 -19.56 10.24
N GLU A 295 8.85 -20.81 9.82
CA GLU A 295 9.57 -21.33 8.67
C GLU A 295 8.83 -20.94 7.37
N SER A 296 9.55 -20.33 6.44
CA SER A 296 9.02 -19.92 5.15
C SER A 296 9.97 -20.29 4.01
N ARG A 297 9.50 -20.20 2.77
CA ARG A 297 10.36 -20.40 1.59
C ARG A 297 11.53 -19.41 1.53
N ALA A 298 11.41 -18.27 2.20
CA ALA A 298 12.44 -17.24 2.28
C ALA A 298 13.38 -17.41 3.49
N GLY A 299 13.29 -18.51 4.25
CA GLY A 299 14.06 -18.78 5.46
C GLY A 299 13.27 -18.61 6.75
N MET A 300 13.98 -18.56 7.87
CA MET A 300 13.39 -18.37 9.19
C MET A 300 12.97 -16.93 9.41
N ALA A 301 11.79 -16.75 9.96
CA ALA A 301 11.27 -15.44 10.38
C ALA A 301 10.91 -15.44 11.86
N TYR A 302 11.00 -14.26 12.50
CA TYR A 302 10.68 -14.05 13.90
C TYR A 302 9.77 -12.83 14.04
N SER A 303 8.80 -12.85 14.94
CA SER A 303 7.88 -11.73 15.14
C SER A 303 8.20 -10.96 16.41
N LEU A 304 8.69 -9.73 16.26
CA LEU A 304 8.93 -8.81 17.39
C LEU A 304 7.62 -8.25 17.93
N SER A 305 6.62 -8.06 17.09
CA SER A 305 5.30 -7.62 17.54
C SER A 305 4.59 -8.72 18.35
N GLU A 306 4.66 -10.00 17.95
CA GLU A 306 4.17 -11.08 18.82
C GLU A 306 4.94 -11.17 20.13
N TRP A 307 6.26 -10.93 20.12
CA TRP A 307 7.04 -10.89 21.34
C TRP A 307 6.58 -9.76 22.28
N ASN A 308 6.23 -8.60 21.76
CA ASN A 308 5.63 -7.54 22.54
C ASN A 308 4.25 -7.94 23.10
N GLN A 309 3.43 -8.69 22.34
CA GLN A 309 2.17 -9.25 22.86
C GLN A 309 2.40 -10.26 24.00
N VAL A 310 3.41 -11.13 23.87
CA VAL A 310 3.78 -12.07 24.94
C VAL A 310 4.26 -11.33 26.20
N ARG A 311 5.05 -10.26 26.06
CA ARG A 311 5.47 -9.40 27.18
C ARG A 311 4.27 -8.74 27.86
N ARG A 312 3.28 -8.32 27.07
CA ARG A 312 2.07 -7.65 27.57
C ARG A 312 1.10 -8.60 28.29
N PHE A 313 0.81 -9.73 27.71
CA PHE A 313 -0.30 -10.60 28.10
C PHE A 313 0.13 -12.00 28.57
N GLY A 314 1.40 -12.36 28.44
CA GLY A 314 1.89 -13.72 28.71
C GLY A 314 1.68 -14.64 27.50
N LYS A 315 2.00 -15.94 27.69
CA LYS A 315 1.99 -16.95 26.59
C LYS A 315 0.60 -17.14 25.93
N ASP A 316 -0.48 -16.94 26.69
CA ASP A 316 -1.86 -17.03 26.18
C ASP A 316 -2.41 -15.69 25.67
N TRP A 317 -1.57 -14.88 25.04
CA TRP A 317 -1.84 -13.50 24.66
C TRP A 317 -2.97 -13.32 23.62
N LYS A 318 -3.18 -14.28 22.70
CA LYS A 318 -4.04 -14.10 21.51
C LYS A 318 -5.46 -13.67 21.84
N GLY A 319 -6.12 -14.35 22.76
CA GLY A 319 -7.48 -14.00 23.18
C GLY A 319 -7.58 -12.60 23.77
N LYS A 320 -6.65 -12.26 24.68
CA LYS A 320 -6.61 -10.93 25.32
C LYS A 320 -6.31 -9.82 24.33
N ALA A 321 -5.40 -10.07 23.38
CA ALA A 321 -5.05 -9.10 22.33
C ALA A 321 -6.22 -8.89 21.36
N ASN A 322 -6.96 -9.94 20.99
CA ASN A 322 -8.17 -9.84 20.18
C ASN A 322 -9.28 -9.04 20.91
N ASP A 323 -9.48 -9.28 22.21
CA ASP A 323 -10.41 -8.49 23.03
C ASP A 323 -10.01 -7.02 23.12
N LEU A 324 -8.70 -6.73 23.25
CA LEU A 324 -8.19 -5.36 23.22
C LEU A 324 -8.45 -4.68 21.87
N ILE A 325 -8.27 -5.37 20.76
CA ILE A 325 -8.59 -4.84 19.43
C ILE A 325 -10.04 -4.40 19.37
N ILE A 326 -10.97 -5.24 19.78
CA ILE A 326 -12.40 -4.88 19.79
C ILE A 326 -12.66 -3.68 20.74
N LYS A 327 -12.03 -3.66 21.93
CA LYS A 327 -12.10 -2.53 22.87
C LYS A 327 -11.61 -1.22 22.22
N ARG A 328 -10.50 -1.27 21.49
CA ARG A 328 -9.97 -0.14 20.72
C ARG A 328 -10.92 0.32 19.63
N MET A 329 -11.44 -0.60 18.81
CA MET A 329 -12.41 -0.27 17.77
C MET A 329 -13.67 0.39 18.34
N ASP A 330 -14.19 -0.13 19.45
CA ASP A 330 -15.32 0.46 20.17
C ASP A 330 -15.01 1.89 20.62
N LYS A 331 -13.84 2.09 21.23
CA LYS A 331 -13.40 3.40 21.72
C LYS A 331 -13.16 4.41 20.61
N TRP A 332 -12.63 3.96 19.45
CA TRP A 332 -12.27 4.82 18.33
C TRP A 332 -13.41 5.07 17.35
N GLY A 333 -14.58 4.45 17.57
CA GLY A 333 -15.74 4.58 16.70
C GLY A 333 -15.66 3.79 15.41
N MET A 334 -14.75 2.79 15.33
CA MET A 334 -14.62 1.92 14.17
C MET A 334 -15.64 0.79 14.26
N ASN A 335 -16.48 0.63 13.23
CA ASN A 335 -17.57 -0.34 13.23
C ASN A 335 -17.35 -1.55 12.31
N THR A 336 -16.31 -1.54 11.47
CA THR A 336 -16.06 -2.59 10.48
C THR A 336 -14.63 -3.11 10.56
N ILE A 337 -14.48 -4.44 10.64
CA ILE A 337 -13.23 -5.15 10.36
C ILE A 337 -13.17 -5.32 8.83
N ALA A 338 -12.33 -4.51 8.17
CA ALA A 338 -12.25 -4.51 6.73
C ALA A 338 -11.32 -5.64 6.21
N ASN A 339 -10.93 -5.58 4.94
CA ASN A 339 -10.25 -6.68 4.27
C ASN A 339 -8.87 -7.02 4.88
N TRP A 340 -8.31 -8.19 4.53
CA TRP A 340 -7.00 -8.72 4.97
C TRP A 340 -6.87 -8.96 6.49
N SER A 341 -7.98 -8.92 7.23
CA SER A 341 -7.99 -9.03 8.69
C SER A 341 -7.87 -10.46 9.18
N GLY A 342 -7.38 -10.62 10.40
CA GLY A 342 -7.15 -11.90 11.04
C GLY A 342 -8.47 -12.65 11.33
N ARG A 343 -8.46 -13.95 11.00
CA ARG A 343 -9.64 -14.80 11.18
C ARG A 343 -10.10 -14.87 12.65
N GLU A 344 -9.15 -14.90 13.59
CA GLU A 344 -9.43 -15.02 15.02
C GLU A 344 -10.24 -13.82 15.55
N VAL A 345 -9.96 -12.60 15.07
CA VAL A 345 -10.71 -11.38 15.42
C VAL A 345 -12.10 -11.40 14.81
N ILE A 346 -12.22 -11.83 13.55
CA ILE A 346 -13.51 -11.94 12.84
C ILE A 346 -14.43 -12.95 13.53
N GLU A 347 -13.89 -14.12 13.92
CA GLU A 347 -14.66 -15.21 14.58
C GLU A 347 -15.19 -14.85 15.97
N LEU A 348 -14.75 -13.74 16.58
CA LEU A 348 -15.38 -13.22 17.79
C LEU A 348 -16.86 -12.82 17.58
N GLY A 349 -17.29 -12.51 16.34
CA GLY A 349 -18.66 -12.14 16.01
C GLY A 349 -19.14 -10.89 16.76
N ARG A 350 -18.30 -9.87 16.85
CA ARG A 350 -18.56 -8.64 17.63
C ARG A 350 -18.51 -7.36 16.81
N LYS A 351 -18.09 -7.45 15.55
CA LYS A 351 -18.01 -6.34 14.59
C LYS A 351 -18.45 -6.82 13.21
N ALA A 352 -19.08 -5.94 12.45
CA ALA A 352 -19.30 -6.18 11.03
C ALA A 352 -17.96 -6.38 10.32
N PHE A 353 -17.90 -7.19 9.27
CA PHE A 353 -16.67 -7.48 8.56
C PHE A 353 -16.86 -7.68 7.06
N MET A 354 -15.77 -7.56 6.30
CA MET A 354 -15.68 -7.80 4.87
C MET A 354 -14.62 -8.87 4.58
N LEU A 355 -14.81 -9.64 3.52
CA LEU A 355 -13.87 -10.68 3.08
C LEU A 355 -13.52 -10.50 1.61
N SER A 356 -12.48 -11.18 1.14
CA SER A 356 -12.14 -11.31 -0.28
C SER A 356 -12.17 -12.75 -0.71
N PHE A 357 -12.64 -12.99 -1.94
CA PHE A 357 -12.37 -14.24 -2.64
C PHE A 357 -10.90 -14.29 -3.06
N GLY A 358 -10.31 -15.48 -3.00
CA GLY A 358 -8.98 -15.75 -3.54
C GLY A 358 -9.03 -16.93 -4.50
N GLY A 359 -8.22 -16.89 -5.57
CA GLY A 359 -8.05 -18.02 -6.46
C GLY A 359 -9.28 -18.43 -7.27
N ILE A 360 -10.11 -17.47 -7.67
CA ILE A 360 -11.32 -17.72 -8.49
C ILE A 360 -11.02 -17.74 -10.00
N GLY A 361 -9.91 -18.36 -10.41
CA GLY A 361 -9.54 -18.56 -11.80
C GLY A 361 -8.59 -17.53 -12.39
N GLN A 362 -8.13 -16.57 -11.60
CA GLN A 362 -7.11 -15.60 -12.06
C GLN A 362 -5.78 -16.29 -12.35
N ASP A 363 -5.11 -15.88 -13.44
CA ASP A 363 -3.83 -16.41 -13.87
C ASP A 363 -2.73 -15.34 -13.80
N ALA A 364 -1.72 -15.60 -12.97
CA ALA A 364 -0.59 -14.69 -12.79
C ALA A 364 0.19 -14.43 -14.10
N SER A 365 0.24 -15.41 -14.99
CA SER A 365 0.91 -15.26 -16.29
C SER A 365 0.13 -14.41 -17.31
N MET A 366 -1.12 -14.06 -16.98
CA MET A 366 -1.98 -13.16 -17.72
C MET A 366 -2.38 -11.93 -16.90
N MET A 367 -1.45 -11.42 -16.09
CA MET A 367 -1.63 -10.20 -15.28
C MET A 367 -2.90 -10.24 -14.39
N GLY A 368 -3.34 -11.43 -13.97
CA GLY A 368 -4.53 -11.63 -13.17
C GLY A 368 -5.84 -11.77 -13.94
N LEU A 369 -5.85 -11.73 -15.28
CA LEU A 369 -7.04 -12.07 -16.06
C LEU A 369 -7.24 -13.60 -16.05
N ALA A 370 -8.51 -14.04 -16.00
CA ALA A 370 -8.87 -15.45 -16.09
C ALA A 370 -9.00 -15.90 -17.55
N ASP A 371 -8.64 -17.18 -17.85
CA ASP A 371 -9.02 -17.79 -19.13
C ASP A 371 -10.50 -18.23 -19.08
N VAL A 372 -11.40 -17.30 -19.36
CA VAL A 372 -12.86 -17.53 -19.32
C VAL A 372 -13.36 -18.48 -20.40
N TYR A 373 -12.52 -18.83 -21.37
CA TYR A 373 -12.81 -19.77 -22.46
C TYR A 373 -12.35 -21.20 -22.13
N ALA A 374 -11.62 -21.37 -21.02
CA ALA A 374 -11.17 -22.69 -20.58
C ALA A 374 -12.36 -23.54 -20.13
N PRO A 375 -12.41 -24.84 -20.50
CA PRO A 375 -13.56 -25.71 -20.14
C PRO A 375 -13.71 -25.94 -18.63
N ASP A 376 -12.67 -25.77 -17.87
CA ASP A 376 -12.64 -25.92 -16.40
C ASP A 376 -12.78 -24.58 -15.65
N PHE A 377 -12.97 -23.46 -16.37
CA PHE A 377 -13.11 -22.14 -15.74
C PHE A 377 -14.33 -22.08 -14.79
N VAL A 378 -15.53 -22.37 -15.28
CA VAL A 378 -16.75 -22.36 -14.45
C VAL A 378 -16.65 -23.35 -13.29
N PRO A 379 -16.25 -24.62 -13.47
CA PRO A 379 -15.99 -25.54 -12.35
C PRO A 379 -15.00 -25.02 -11.31
N THR A 380 -13.94 -24.32 -11.73
CA THR A 380 -12.93 -23.73 -10.84
C THR A 380 -13.55 -22.62 -9.99
N VAL A 381 -14.26 -21.68 -10.61
CA VAL A 381 -14.98 -20.61 -9.92
C VAL A 381 -15.99 -21.21 -8.93
N GLU A 382 -16.77 -22.19 -9.35
CA GLU A 382 -17.80 -22.82 -8.52
C GLU A 382 -17.21 -23.52 -7.29
N LYS A 383 -16.12 -24.28 -7.46
CA LYS A 383 -15.41 -24.93 -6.36
C LYS A 383 -14.85 -23.94 -5.36
N SER A 384 -14.21 -22.87 -5.84
CA SER A 384 -13.60 -21.84 -5.00
C SER A 384 -14.66 -21.09 -4.19
N ILE A 385 -15.66 -20.53 -4.84
CA ILE A 385 -16.69 -19.72 -4.18
C ILE A 385 -17.49 -20.58 -3.20
N SER A 386 -18.00 -21.75 -3.61
CA SER A 386 -18.82 -22.60 -2.72
C SER A 386 -18.07 -22.99 -1.44
N SER A 387 -16.77 -23.26 -1.54
CA SER A 387 -15.92 -23.58 -0.37
C SER A 387 -15.74 -22.38 0.56
N MET A 388 -15.59 -21.18 0.00
CA MET A 388 -15.31 -19.95 0.77
C MET A 388 -16.54 -19.42 1.49
N VAL A 389 -17.70 -19.44 0.82
CA VAL A 389 -18.94 -18.89 1.42
C VAL A 389 -19.58 -19.87 2.44
N ALA A 390 -19.32 -21.16 2.34
CA ALA A 390 -19.97 -22.19 3.17
C ALA A 390 -19.91 -21.94 4.68
N LYS A 391 -18.88 -21.24 5.16
CA LYS A 391 -18.71 -20.93 6.60
C LYS A 391 -19.51 -19.72 7.06
N ASN A 392 -19.86 -18.84 6.14
CA ASN A 392 -20.40 -17.52 6.47
C ASN A 392 -21.77 -17.23 5.84
N VAL A 393 -22.36 -18.16 5.07
CA VAL A 393 -23.64 -17.93 4.37
C VAL A 393 -24.78 -17.48 5.27
N ASP A 394 -24.78 -17.89 6.54
CA ASP A 394 -25.78 -17.50 7.55
C ASP A 394 -25.21 -16.49 8.57
N ASN A 395 -24.06 -15.88 8.32
CA ASN A 395 -23.40 -15.01 9.29
C ASN A 395 -23.89 -13.56 9.17
N PRO A 396 -24.69 -13.03 10.11
CA PRO A 396 -25.26 -11.70 9.99
C PRO A 396 -24.22 -10.57 10.14
N TRP A 397 -23.00 -10.87 10.58
CA TRP A 397 -21.93 -9.89 10.72
C TRP A 397 -21.16 -9.62 9.43
N LEU A 398 -21.27 -10.51 8.44
CA LEU A 398 -20.62 -10.34 7.15
C LEU A 398 -21.39 -9.32 6.29
N ILE A 399 -20.69 -8.29 5.81
CA ILE A 399 -21.25 -7.32 4.86
C ILE A 399 -21.26 -7.92 3.45
N GLY A 400 -20.13 -8.49 3.03
CA GLY A 400 -19.99 -9.08 1.72
C GLY A 400 -18.56 -9.46 1.37
N TYR A 401 -18.35 -9.81 0.09
CA TYR A 401 -17.06 -10.27 -0.44
C TYR A 401 -16.58 -9.37 -1.58
N PHE A 402 -15.28 -9.04 -1.55
CA PHE A 402 -14.59 -8.52 -2.73
C PHE A 402 -14.22 -9.66 -3.67
N VAL A 403 -14.32 -9.43 -4.97
CA VAL A 403 -14.04 -10.46 -5.99
C VAL A 403 -12.59 -10.42 -6.49
N GLY A 404 -11.81 -9.43 -6.08
CA GLY A 404 -10.40 -9.30 -6.43
C GLY A 404 -9.79 -8.02 -5.86
N ASN A 405 -8.52 -7.80 -6.17
CA ASN A 405 -7.76 -6.63 -5.77
C ASN A 405 -6.74 -6.22 -6.82
N GLU A 406 -6.77 -4.97 -7.24
CA GLU A 406 -5.77 -4.27 -8.05
C GLU A 406 -5.20 -5.08 -9.23
N PRO A 407 -6.03 -5.59 -10.17
CA PRO A 407 -5.53 -6.39 -11.28
C PRO A 407 -4.57 -5.56 -12.15
N ALA A 408 -3.39 -6.12 -12.42
CA ALA A 408 -2.29 -5.40 -13.07
C ALA A 408 -2.52 -5.12 -14.56
N TRP A 409 -3.55 -5.69 -15.16
CA TRP A 409 -3.85 -5.51 -16.59
C TRP A 409 -4.59 -4.21 -16.92
N ILE A 410 -5.15 -3.53 -15.93
CA ILE A 410 -5.84 -2.25 -16.14
C ILE A 410 -4.88 -1.22 -16.74
N ASN A 411 -5.27 -0.60 -17.85
CA ASN A 411 -4.47 0.30 -18.67
C ASN A 411 -3.26 -0.38 -19.37
N ASP A 412 -3.18 -1.71 -19.36
CA ASP A 412 -2.14 -2.52 -20.01
C ASP A 412 -2.79 -3.60 -20.92
N GLU A 413 -4.04 -3.40 -21.33
CA GLU A 413 -4.87 -4.37 -22.07
C GLU A 413 -4.23 -4.78 -23.41
N VAL A 414 -3.63 -3.83 -24.12
CA VAL A 414 -2.93 -4.09 -25.39
C VAL A 414 -1.71 -4.98 -25.15
N ARG A 415 -0.93 -4.70 -24.11
CA ARG A 415 0.19 -5.53 -23.69
C ARG A 415 -0.26 -6.90 -23.26
N LEU A 416 -1.37 -7.01 -22.51
CA LEU A 416 -1.94 -8.29 -22.10
C LEU A 416 -2.34 -9.13 -23.32
N CYS A 417 -2.95 -8.55 -24.36
CA CYS A 417 -3.22 -9.25 -25.62
C CYS A 417 -1.92 -9.79 -26.24
N GLN A 418 -0.84 -9.00 -26.26
CA GLN A 418 0.45 -9.48 -26.78
C GLN A 418 1.01 -10.64 -25.95
N ILE A 419 0.93 -10.56 -24.62
CA ILE A 419 1.33 -11.66 -23.72
C ILE A 419 0.54 -12.94 -24.01
N ILE A 420 -0.78 -12.82 -24.24
CA ILE A 420 -1.63 -13.97 -24.58
C ILE A 420 -1.23 -14.55 -25.96
N LEU A 421 -0.96 -13.70 -26.95
CA LEU A 421 -0.55 -14.13 -28.30
C LEU A 421 0.81 -14.81 -28.33
N ASP A 422 1.76 -14.34 -27.55
CA ASP A 422 3.12 -14.88 -27.45
C ASP A 422 3.21 -16.10 -26.50
N GLY A 423 2.24 -16.22 -25.59
CA GLY A 423 2.18 -17.27 -24.59
C GLY A 423 1.82 -18.66 -25.15
N PRO A 424 1.67 -19.64 -24.26
CA PRO A 424 1.31 -21.02 -24.64
C PRO A 424 -0.08 -21.08 -25.29
N ASP A 425 -0.33 -22.17 -26.03
CA ASP A 425 -1.64 -22.41 -26.61
C ASP A 425 -2.68 -22.66 -25.52
N ARG A 426 -3.67 -21.78 -25.47
CA ARG A 426 -4.77 -21.77 -24.50
C ARG A 426 -6.09 -21.39 -25.18
N PRO A 427 -7.26 -21.73 -24.60
CA PRO A 427 -8.54 -21.35 -25.16
C PRO A 427 -8.70 -19.84 -25.39
N ILE A 428 -8.27 -18.99 -24.46
CA ILE A 428 -8.31 -17.52 -24.63
C ILE A 428 -7.44 -17.03 -25.80
N LYS A 429 -6.27 -17.65 -26.05
CA LYS A 429 -5.42 -17.32 -27.20
C LYS A 429 -6.11 -17.64 -28.52
N ALA A 430 -6.78 -18.78 -28.61
CA ALA A 430 -7.55 -19.16 -29.80
C ALA A 430 -8.74 -18.21 -30.00
N ALA A 431 -9.43 -17.84 -28.94
CA ALA A 431 -10.53 -16.89 -28.98
C ALA A 431 -10.06 -15.48 -29.42
N LEU A 432 -8.93 -14.99 -28.87
CA LEU A 432 -8.35 -13.70 -29.25
C LEU A 432 -7.95 -13.67 -30.74
N LYS A 433 -7.25 -14.70 -31.24
CA LYS A 433 -6.87 -14.78 -32.65
C LYS A 433 -8.09 -14.71 -33.55
N LYS A 434 -9.12 -15.53 -33.25
CA LYS A 434 -10.36 -15.53 -34.04
C LYS A 434 -11.07 -14.17 -34.00
N TYR A 435 -11.06 -13.50 -32.84
CA TYR A 435 -11.66 -12.18 -32.69
C TYR A 435 -10.94 -11.13 -33.55
N LEU A 436 -9.60 -11.08 -33.50
CA LEU A 436 -8.78 -10.14 -34.25
C LEU A 436 -8.82 -10.42 -35.76
N GLU A 437 -8.88 -11.68 -36.18
CA GLU A 437 -9.08 -12.07 -37.59
C GLU A 437 -10.41 -11.54 -38.15
N SER A 438 -11.47 -11.48 -37.32
CA SER A 438 -12.80 -11.06 -37.74
C SER A 438 -13.01 -9.54 -37.70
N ASN A 439 -12.35 -8.84 -36.75
CA ASN A 439 -12.58 -7.41 -36.46
C ASN A 439 -11.39 -6.51 -36.83
N GLY A 440 -10.22 -7.08 -37.13
CA GLY A 440 -8.97 -6.37 -37.34
C GLY A 440 -8.12 -6.31 -36.08
N ASP A 441 -6.80 -6.37 -36.24
CA ASP A 441 -5.84 -6.23 -35.13
C ASP A 441 -5.50 -4.75 -34.91
N THR A 442 -6.27 -4.10 -34.04
CA THR A 442 -6.06 -2.72 -33.60
C THR A 442 -6.06 -2.67 -32.06
N ASP A 443 -5.50 -1.61 -31.51
CA ASP A 443 -5.46 -1.42 -30.06
C ASP A 443 -6.88 -1.38 -29.44
N GLU A 444 -7.82 -0.73 -30.13
CA GLU A 444 -9.23 -0.66 -29.69
C GLU A 444 -9.88 -2.05 -29.65
N ASN A 445 -9.63 -2.90 -30.64
CA ASN A 445 -10.16 -4.26 -30.68
C ASN A 445 -9.48 -5.16 -29.65
N ARG A 446 -8.20 -4.96 -29.36
CA ARG A 446 -7.50 -5.64 -28.28
C ARG A 446 -8.10 -5.29 -26.92
N VAL A 447 -8.32 -3.99 -26.61
CA VAL A 447 -9.00 -3.53 -25.40
C VAL A 447 -10.41 -4.10 -25.30
N ALA A 448 -11.19 -4.03 -26.38
CA ALA A 448 -12.57 -4.55 -26.41
C ALA A 448 -12.62 -6.05 -26.10
N PHE A 449 -11.68 -6.85 -26.62
CA PHE A 449 -11.60 -8.28 -26.31
C PHE A 449 -11.33 -8.55 -24.83
N ILE A 450 -10.41 -7.81 -24.21
CA ILE A 450 -10.10 -7.96 -22.76
C ILE A 450 -11.33 -7.60 -21.93
N TYR A 451 -12.04 -6.52 -22.26
CA TYR A 451 -13.25 -6.12 -21.56
C TYR A 451 -14.38 -7.13 -21.71
N ASP A 452 -14.55 -7.75 -22.90
CA ASP A 452 -15.52 -8.85 -23.10
C ASP A 452 -15.15 -10.09 -22.25
N ALA A 453 -13.88 -10.44 -22.20
CA ALA A 453 -13.40 -11.53 -21.35
C ALA A 453 -13.64 -11.23 -19.87
N PHE A 454 -13.41 -9.99 -19.43
CA PHE A 454 -13.65 -9.58 -18.06
C PHE A 454 -15.15 -9.52 -17.71
N ASP A 455 -16.01 -9.05 -18.61
CA ASP A 455 -17.48 -9.08 -18.44
C ASP A 455 -17.98 -10.53 -18.22
N LYS A 456 -17.48 -11.49 -19.01
CA LYS A 456 -17.76 -12.94 -18.83
C LYS A 456 -17.25 -13.49 -17.52
N PHE A 457 -16.06 -13.05 -17.07
CA PHE A 457 -15.52 -13.41 -15.76
C PHE A 457 -16.46 -12.97 -14.65
N LEU A 458 -16.85 -11.69 -14.65
CA LEU A 458 -17.73 -11.12 -13.63
C LEU A 458 -19.13 -11.74 -13.66
N GLU A 459 -19.70 -11.97 -14.86
CA GLU A 459 -21.00 -12.66 -15.00
C GLU A 459 -20.97 -14.06 -14.38
N THR A 460 -19.88 -14.81 -14.61
CA THR A 460 -19.73 -16.15 -14.05
C THR A 460 -19.60 -16.10 -12.53
N VAL A 461 -18.74 -15.20 -12.03
CA VAL A 461 -18.52 -15.03 -10.59
C VAL A 461 -19.83 -14.64 -9.89
N ASP A 462 -20.55 -13.64 -10.43
CA ASP A 462 -21.81 -13.16 -9.83
C ASP A 462 -22.90 -14.26 -9.79
N LYS A 463 -23.06 -15.00 -10.90
CA LYS A 463 -24.02 -16.13 -10.96
C LYS A 463 -23.68 -17.22 -9.95
N VAL A 464 -22.42 -17.61 -9.88
CA VAL A 464 -21.97 -18.65 -8.94
C VAL A 464 -22.11 -18.15 -7.50
N TYR A 465 -21.71 -16.91 -7.25
CA TYR A 465 -21.79 -16.30 -5.93
C TYR A 465 -23.23 -16.31 -5.41
N LYS A 466 -24.16 -15.74 -6.17
CA LYS A 466 -25.61 -15.68 -5.80
C LYS A 466 -26.25 -17.06 -5.65
N LYS A 467 -25.73 -18.09 -6.33
CA LYS A 467 -26.19 -19.48 -6.17
C LYS A 467 -25.86 -20.05 -4.79
N TYR A 468 -24.67 -19.74 -4.25
CA TYR A 468 -24.16 -20.33 -3.01
C TYR A 468 -24.30 -19.41 -1.79
N ASP A 469 -24.37 -18.09 -2.01
CA ASP A 469 -24.61 -17.08 -0.98
C ASP A 469 -25.57 -15.99 -1.51
N PRO A 470 -26.88 -16.17 -1.32
CA PRO A 470 -27.86 -15.20 -1.79
C PRO A 470 -28.03 -13.98 -0.85
N HIS A 471 -27.33 -13.96 0.28
CA HIS A 471 -27.57 -13.01 1.37
C HIS A 471 -26.55 -11.87 1.40
N HIS A 472 -25.28 -12.16 1.12
CA HIS A 472 -24.22 -11.18 1.28
C HIS A 472 -23.92 -10.44 -0.03
N LEU A 473 -23.36 -9.24 0.10
CA LEU A 473 -23.14 -8.32 -1.00
C LEU A 473 -21.88 -8.66 -1.82
N ASN A 474 -21.96 -8.50 -3.14
CA ASN A 474 -20.81 -8.44 -4.03
C ASN A 474 -20.20 -7.04 -3.96
N LEU A 475 -19.07 -6.90 -3.26
CA LEU A 475 -18.41 -5.62 -2.97
C LEU A 475 -17.45 -5.14 -4.09
N GLY A 476 -17.39 -5.84 -5.20
CA GLY A 476 -16.57 -5.44 -6.36
C GLY A 476 -15.10 -5.84 -6.28
N MET A 477 -14.25 -5.16 -7.08
CA MET A 477 -12.88 -5.60 -7.42
C MET A 477 -11.77 -4.82 -6.71
N ARG A 478 -12.02 -3.71 -6.01
CA ARG A 478 -11.00 -2.86 -5.38
C ARG A 478 -9.95 -2.37 -6.40
N PHE A 479 -10.40 -1.71 -7.46
CA PHE A 479 -9.49 -1.22 -8.49
C PHE A 479 -8.54 -0.14 -7.96
N ALA A 480 -7.25 -0.23 -8.30
CA ALA A 480 -6.32 0.88 -8.10
C ALA A 480 -6.66 2.05 -9.04
N ASN A 481 -6.40 3.27 -8.58
CA ASN A 481 -6.47 4.49 -9.39
C ASN A 481 -7.78 4.65 -10.18
N PRO A 482 -8.92 4.87 -9.52
CA PRO A 482 -10.25 4.92 -10.16
C PRO A 482 -10.36 5.96 -11.28
N ASP A 483 -9.54 7.01 -11.27
CA ASP A 483 -9.51 8.04 -12.33
C ASP A 483 -9.12 7.48 -13.70
N THR A 484 -8.36 6.40 -13.74
CA THR A 484 -7.85 5.80 -14.97
C THR A 484 -8.76 4.71 -15.53
N ILE A 485 -9.81 4.32 -14.82
CA ILE A 485 -10.76 3.30 -15.26
C ILE A 485 -11.69 3.90 -16.33
N THR A 486 -11.81 3.24 -17.47
CA THR A 486 -12.67 3.71 -18.56
C THR A 486 -14.15 3.61 -18.22
N GLU A 487 -15.00 4.47 -18.82
CA GLU A 487 -16.45 4.42 -18.63
C GLU A 487 -17.05 3.07 -19.05
N THR A 488 -16.49 2.44 -20.09
CA THR A 488 -16.89 1.11 -20.54
C THR A 488 -16.66 0.08 -19.43
N LEU A 489 -15.48 0.09 -18.80
CA LEU A 489 -15.16 -0.83 -17.74
C LEU A 489 -16.00 -0.57 -16.47
N LEU A 490 -16.22 0.71 -16.10
CA LEU A 490 -17.14 1.09 -15.03
C LEU A 490 -18.56 0.57 -15.28
N SER A 491 -19.05 0.71 -16.55
CA SER A 491 -20.40 0.22 -16.93
C SER A 491 -20.50 -1.30 -16.84
N ILE A 492 -19.43 -2.04 -17.18
CA ILE A 492 -19.35 -3.50 -16.96
C ILE A 492 -19.47 -3.82 -15.48
N CYS A 493 -18.69 -3.14 -14.62
CA CYS A 493 -18.75 -3.33 -13.18
C CYS A 493 -20.15 -3.09 -12.61
N GLY A 494 -20.83 -2.04 -13.08
CA GLY A 494 -22.21 -1.70 -12.67
C GLY A 494 -23.25 -2.79 -12.94
N LYS A 495 -23.01 -3.71 -13.90
CA LYS A 495 -23.92 -4.84 -14.19
C LYS A 495 -23.84 -5.94 -13.12
N HIS A 496 -22.66 -6.14 -12.52
CA HIS A 496 -22.34 -7.34 -11.75
C HIS A 496 -22.13 -7.09 -10.25
N PHE A 497 -21.77 -5.87 -9.84
CA PHE A 497 -21.51 -5.55 -8.43
C PHE A 497 -22.73 -4.98 -7.72
N ASP A 498 -22.89 -5.27 -6.44
CA ASP A 498 -23.85 -4.59 -5.56
C ASP A 498 -23.29 -3.26 -5.04
N VAL A 499 -21.96 -3.22 -4.86
CA VAL A 499 -21.19 -2.04 -4.43
C VAL A 499 -19.94 -1.92 -5.31
N PHE A 500 -19.66 -0.73 -5.80
CA PHE A 500 -18.41 -0.46 -6.53
C PHE A 500 -17.30 -0.12 -5.56
N SER A 501 -16.21 -0.86 -5.61
CA SER A 501 -15.05 -0.65 -4.74
C SER A 501 -13.78 -0.31 -5.51
N PHE A 502 -12.97 0.55 -4.91
CA PHE A 502 -11.67 0.95 -5.43
C PHE A 502 -10.69 1.24 -4.29
N ASN A 503 -9.39 1.18 -4.55
CA ASN A 503 -8.33 1.62 -3.66
C ASN A 503 -7.85 2.99 -4.14
N ALA A 504 -7.76 3.97 -3.25
CA ALA A 504 -7.46 5.34 -3.65
C ALA A 504 -6.46 6.01 -2.70
N TYR A 505 -5.19 5.85 -3.02
CA TYR A 505 -4.10 6.50 -2.30
C TYR A 505 -3.87 7.91 -2.84
N MET A 506 -4.68 8.84 -2.37
CA MET A 506 -4.73 10.25 -2.77
C MET A 506 -5.06 11.14 -1.57
N LEU A 507 -5.08 12.46 -1.76
CA LEU A 507 -5.45 13.39 -0.68
C LEU A 507 -6.89 13.18 -0.21
N ALA A 508 -7.81 13.06 -1.16
CA ALA A 508 -9.19 12.59 -0.99
C ALA A 508 -9.79 12.27 -2.36
N PRO A 509 -10.75 11.33 -2.46
CA PRO A 509 -11.55 11.16 -3.67
C PRO A 509 -12.31 12.45 -3.97
N ASP A 510 -12.06 13.05 -5.14
CA ASP A 510 -12.77 14.27 -5.51
C ASP A 510 -14.20 13.98 -5.99
N LYS A 511 -15.00 15.03 -6.00
CA LYS A 511 -16.42 14.92 -6.35
C LYS A 511 -16.60 14.46 -7.80
N ASP A 512 -15.82 14.97 -8.74
CA ASP A 512 -15.96 14.66 -10.17
C ASP A 512 -15.62 13.20 -10.46
N MET A 513 -14.59 12.66 -9.78
CA MET A 513 -14.24 11.25 -9.82
C MET A 513 -15.39 10.37 -9.31
N LEU A 514 -15.95 10.71 -8.15
CA LEU A 514 -17.06 9.96 -7.54
C LEU A 514 -18.35 10.09 -8.38
N ASP A 515 -18.68 11.29 -8.90
CA ASP A 515 -19.81 11.51 -9.78
C ASP A 515 -19.70 10.66 -11.06
N ARG A 516 -18.52 10.62 -11.69
CA ARG A 516 -18.27 9.81 -12.89
C ARG A 516 -18.43 8.32 -12.60
N ALA A 517 -17.82 7.83 -11.53
CA ALA A 517 -17.93 6.42 -11.14
C ALA A 517 -19.39 6.05 -10.85
N TYR A 518 -20.12 6.89 -10.12
CA TYR A 518 -21.54 6.68 -9.83
C TYR A 518 -22.41 6.73 -11.10
N ALA A 519 -22.20 7.70 -11.97
CA ALA A 519 -22.94 7.83 -13.23
C ALA A 519 -22.81 6.58 -14.13
N CYS A 520 -21.61 6.01 -14.19
CA CYS A 520 -21.35 4.82 -15.03
C CYS A 520 -21.82 3.51 -14.37
N THR A 521 -21.65 3.38 -13.05
CA THR A 521 -21.97 2.13 -12.35
C THR A 521 -23.40 2.07 -11.84
N GLY A 522 -23.99 3.21 -11.45
CA GLY A 522 -25.28 3.28 -10.75
C GLY A 522 -25.25 2.66 -9.35
N LYS A 523 -24.08 2.42 -8.76
CA LYS A 523 -23.90 1.68 -7.51
C LYS A 523 -23.35 2.57 -6.39
N PRO A 524 -23.68 2.27 -5.12
CA PRO A 524 -22.98 2.88 -4.01
C PRO A 524 -21.49 2.48 -4.04
N MET A 525 -20.66 3.32 -3.43
CA MET A 525 -19.21 3.23 -3.53
C MET A 525 -18.55 3.05 -2.17
N ILE A 526 -17.46 2.29 -2.14
CA ILE A 526 -16.56 2.18 -1.00
C ILE A 526 -15.11 2.28 -1.46
N VAL A 527 -14.28 2.89 -0.62
CA VAL A 527 -12.83 2.80 -0.73
C VAL A 527 -12.36 1.58 0.05
N GLY A 528 -11.68 0.67 -0.65
CA GLY A 528 -11.12 -0.54 -0.04
C GLY A 528 -9.83 -0.28 0.72
N GLU A 529 -8.98 0.62 0.22
CA GLU A 529 -7.70 0.99 0.82
C GLU A 529 -7.37 2.46 0.62
N TYR A 530 -6.88 3.10 1.68
CA TYR A 530 -6.22 4.40 1.66
C TYR A 530 -5.39 4.56 2.93
N HIS A 531 -4.32 5.34 2.88
CA HIS A 531 -3.54 5.66 4.06
C HIS A 531 -2.71 6.94 3.90
N PHE A 532 -2.17 7.38 5.03
CA PHE A 532 -1.18 8.44 5.14
C PHE A 532 -0.05 7.97 6.05
N GLY A 533 1.15 8.47 5.86
CA GLY A 533 2.29 8.11 6.69
C GLY A 533 3.40 9.14 6.73
N THR A 534 4.28 9.00 7.71
CA THR A 534 5.46 9.86 7.90
C THR A 534 6.75 9.03 7.97
N VAL A 535 7.90 9.67 8.18
CA VAL A 535 9.22 9.01 8.20
C VAL A 535 9.94 9.11 9.55
N ASP A 536 9.31 9.65 10.56
CA ASP A 536 9.93 9.96 11.85
C ASP A 536 10.31 8.74 12.68
N ARG A 537 9.68 7.57 12.42
CA ARG A 537 9.91 6.30 13.11
C ARG A 537 11.00 5.42 12.48
N GLY A 538 11.63 5.88 11.37
CA GLY A 538 12.58 5.08 10.60
C GLY A 538 11.90 4.12 9.63
N LEU A 539 10.58 4.16 9.55
CA LEU A 539 9.77 3.54 8.51
C LEU A 539 9.60 4.50 7.34
N ALA A 540 9.30 3.99 6.16
CA ALA A 540 9.05 4.84 4.99
C ALA A 540 7.70 5.56 5.09
N GLN A 541 7.64 6.70 4.42
CA GLN A 541 6.35 7.34 4.15
C GLN A 541 5.42 6.35 3.44
N ALA A 542 4.16 6.45 3.71
CA ALA A 542 3.14 5.70 3.00
C ALA A 542 3.06 6.10 1.51
N LEU A 543 2.08 5.62 0.77
CA LEU A 543 1.83 6.05 -0.61
C LEU A 543 1.41 7.52 -0.67
N TRP A 544 0.87 8.06 0.43
CA TRP A 544 0.61 9.48 0.62
C TRP A 544 1.37 9.99 1.85
N GLN A 545 2.37 10.84 1.63
CA GLN A 545 3.31 11.32 2.64
C GLN A 545 2.79 12.54 3.38
N THR A 546 3.10 12.61 4.67
CA THR A 546 2.94 13.79 5.54
C THR A 546 4.22 14.05 6.33
N ASP A 547 4.37 15.24 6.92
CA ASP A 547 5.58 15.63 7.64
C ASP A 547 5.53 15.27 9.14
N SER A 548 4.34 14.97 9.67
CA SER A 548 4.14 14.62 11.09
C SER A 548 2.94 13.70 11.31
N GLU A 549 2.86 13.07 12.49
CA GLU A 549 1.70 12.27 12.91
C GLU A 549 0.42 13.13 13.00
N LYS A 550 0.55 14.40 13.39
CA LYS A 550 -0.58 15.33 13.40
C LYS A 550 -1.10 15.62 12.00
N ASP A 551 -0.20 15.86 11.04
CA ASP A 551 -0.58 16.06 9.64
C ASP A 551 -1.24 14.80 9.04
N ARG A 552 -0.74 13.64 9.41
CA ARG A 552 -1.31 12.34 9.05
C ARG A 552 -2.76 12.22 9.54
N ALA A 553 -3.02 12.62 10.79
CA ALA A 553 -4.34 12.64 11.40
C ALA A 553 -5.30 13.62 10.71
N ASP A 554 -4.83 14.82 10.36
CA ASP A 554 -5.62 15.81 9.65
C ASP A 554 -5.95 15.34 8.21
N CYS A 555 -5.01 14.68 7.52
CA CYS A 555 -5.28 14.05 6.22
C CYS A 555 -6.33 12.94 6.32
N TYR A 556 -6.30 12.10 7.37
CA TYR A 556 -7.32 11.08 7.60
C TYR A 556 -8.72 11.70 7.70
N ARG A 557 -8.88 12.76 8.50
CA ARG A 557 -10.15 13.47 8.62
C ARG A 557 -10.60 14.08 7.30
N TYR A 558 -9.68 14.78 6.64
CA TYR A 558 -9.96 15.42 5.36
C TYR A 558 -10.43 14.41 4.33
N TYR A 559 -9.70 13.32 4.14
CA TYR A 559 -10.05 12.25 3.22
C TYR A 559 -11.41 11.67 3.52
N THR A 560 -11.57 11.17 4.74
CA THR A 560 -12.72 10.36 5.14
C THR A 560 -14.00 11.21 5.12
N GLU A 561 -14.00 12.36 5.78
CA GLU A 561 -15.20 13.19 5.88
C GLU A 561 -15.63 13.75 4.51
N ASN A 562 -14.69 14.14 3.63
CA ASN A 562 -15.03 14.61 2.28
C ASN A 562 -15.54 13.50 1.37
N ALA A 563 -15.02 12.28 1.48
CA ALA A 563 -15.55 11.14 0.73
C ALA A 563 -17.00 10.83 1.14
N TYR A 564 -17.29 10.76 2.44
CA TYR A 564 -18.65 10.48 2.93
C TYR A 564 -19.63 11.65 2.72
N ALA A 565 -19.19 12.85 2.42
CA ALA A 565 -20.06 13.93 1.98
C ALA A 565 -20.72 13.63 0.63
N HIS A 566 -20.19 12.70 -0.17
CA HIS A 566 -20.80 12.27 -1.42
C HIS A 566 -21.97 11.33 -1.16
N PRO A 567 -23.16 11.55 -1.81
CA PRO A 567 -24.40 10.82 -1.48
C PRO A 567 -24.36 9.31 -1.83
N ALA A 568 -23.42 8.88 -2.66
CA ALA A 568 -23.26 7.47 -3.02
C ALA A 568 -22.06 6.80 -2.32
N PHE A 569 -21.32 7.49 -1.46
CA PHE A 569 -20.17 6.92 -0.76
C PHE A 569 -20.58 6.40 0.62
N ILE A 570 -20.42 5.10 0.87
CA ILE A 570 -21.00 4.42 2.04
C ILE A 570 -20.00 3.62 2.88
N GLY A 571 -18.72 3.58 2.49
CA GLY A 571 -17.75 2.80 3.26
C GLY A 571 -16.30 3.08 2.92
N SER A 572 -15.43 2.85 3.90
CA SER A 572 -13.98 2.95 3.74
C SER A 572 -13.24 1.91 4.58
N GLY A 573 -12.08 1.46 4.08
CA GLY A 573 -11.11 0.65 4.80
C GLY A 573 -9.79 1.40 4.90
N TYR A 574 -9.39 1.82 6.11
CA TYR A 574 -8.09 2.43 6.33
C TYR A 574 -7.00 1.36 6.34
N PHE A 575 -6.01 1.47 5.49
CA PHE A 575 -4.90 0.53 5.36
C PHE A 575 -3.68 1.06 6.10
N GLN A 576 -3.33 0.60 7.36
CA GLN A 576 -3.84 -0.61 7.97
C GLN A 576 -3.81 -0.54 9.52
N TRP A 577 -4.12 -1.65 10.22
CA TRP A 577 -4.16 -1.72 11.68
C TRP A 577 -2.83 -1.38 12.35
N SER A 578 -1.72 -2.03 11.94
CA SER A 578 -0.39 -1.80 12.49
C SER A 578 0.60 -1.32 11.43
N ASP A 579 1.67 -0.66 11.85
CA ASP A 579 2.79 -0.38 10.96
C ASP A 579 3.31 -1.64 10.31
N GLN A 580 3.89 -1.48 9.11
CA GLN A 580 4.47 -2.60 8.38
C GLN A 580 5.84 -3.01 8.95
N ASP A 581 6.36 -4.15 8.48
CA ASP A 581 7.65 -4.70 8.90
C ASP A 581 8.79 -3.72 8.57
N ILE A 582 9.60 -3.34 9.55
CA ILE A 582 10.66 -2.33 9.37
C ILE A 582 11.68 -2.72 8.30
N THR A 583 11.92 -4.01 8.08
CA THR A 583 12.78 -4.53 7.01
C THR A 583 12.00 -5.03 5.79
N GLY A 584 10.80 -4.54 5.61
CA GLY A 584 9.92 -4.81 4.48
C GLY A 584 9.06 -6.07 4.65
N ARG A 585 7.79 -5.97 4.31
CA ARG A 585 6.89 -7.11 4.19
C ARG A 585 7.21 -7.90 2.90
N PHE A 586 6.37 -8.84 2.51
CA PHE A 586 6.62 -9.75 1.36
C PHE A 586 6.82 -9.04 0.01
N ASP A 587 6.23 -7.87 -0.20
CA ASP A 587 6.37 -7.02 -1.39
C ASP A 587 7.40 -5.88 -1.22
N GLY A 588 8.06 -5.83 -0.06
CA GLY A 588 9.12 -4.89 0.26
C GLY A 588 8.67 -3.58 0.89
N GLU A 589 7.38 -3.34 1.05
CA GLU A 589 6.89 -2.15 1.73
C GLU A 589 7.17 -2.19 3.23
N ASN A 590 7.50 -1.03 3.82
CA ASN A 590 7.75 -0.86 5.26
C ASN A 590 7.16 0.47 5.77
N TYR A 591 5.88 0.71 5.50
CA TYR A 591 5.24 2.00 5.74
C TYR A 591 4.86 2.25 7.20
N ASN A 592 5.04 3.49 7.64
CA ASN A 592 4.40 4.04 8.84
C ASN A 592 2.94 4.42 8.51
N CYS A 593 2.08 3.44 8.41
CA CYS A 593 0.67 3.63 8.09
C CYS A 593 -0.29 3.02 9.12
N GLY A 594 0.25 2.40 10.18
CA GLY A 594 -0.53 1.75 11.22
C GLY A 594 -1.31 2.70 12.12
N LEU A 595 -2.33 2.19 12.77
CA LEU A 595 -3.00 2.85 13.89
C LEU A 595 -2.29 2.56 15.21
N VAL A 596 -1.50 1.49 15.23
CA VAL A 596 -0.63 1.10 16.34
C VAL A 596 0.79 0.84 15.82
N ASP A 597 1.78 1.12 16.64
CA ASP A 597 3.19 0.85 16.35
C ASP A 597 3.56 -0.63 16.63
N VAL A 598 4.80 -1.01 16.33
CA VAL A 598 5.33 -2.36 16.58
C VAL A 598 5.30 -2.78 18.05
N THR A 599 5.22 -1.83 18.98
CA THR A 599 5.11 -2.07 20.43
C THR A 599 3.66 -2.15 20.91
N ASP A 600 2.70 -2.23 19.98
CA ASP A 600 1.26 -2.27 20.25
C ASP A 600 0.74 -1.05 21.03
N ARG A 601 1.22 0.15 20.68
CA ARG A 601 0.74 1.43 21.22
C ARG A 601 0.02 2.22 20.14
N PRO A 602 -1.18 2.77 20.44
CA PRO A 602 -1.90 3.60 19.49
C PRO A 602 -1.19 4.93 19.19
N TYR A 603 -1.28 5.38 17.94
CA TYR A 603 -0.93 6.75 17.54
C TYR A 603 -2.03 7.71 17.98
N LYS A 604 -1.74 8.50 19.02
CA LYS A 604 -2.75 9.33 19.68
C LYS A 604 -3.47 10.28 18.72
N ASP A 605 -2.74 10.99 17.88
CA ASP A 605 -3.33 11.97 16.95
C ASP A 605 -4.27 11.27 15.94
N MET A 606 -3.89 10.08 15.45
CA MET A 606 -4.74 9.27 14.57
C MET A 606 -6.02 8.82 15.27
N VAL A 607 -5.90 8.35 16.52
CA VAL A 607 -7.07 7.91 17.33
C VAL A 607 -8.02 9.08 17.57
N ASP A 608 -7.51 10.24 17.94
CA ASP A 608 -8.32 11.45 18.18
C ASP A 608 -9.05 11.87 16.89
N ALA A 609 -8.38 11.77 15.74
CA ALA A 609 -8.98 12.06 14.43
C ALA A 609 -10.09 11.06 14.07
N MET A 610 -9.88 9.76 14.32
CA MET A 610 -10.89 8.72 14.08
C MET A 610 -12.13 8.94 14.92
N ILE A 611 -11.95 9.24 16.20
CA ILE A 611 -13.05 9.56 17.12
C ILE A 611 -13.85 10.75 16.60
N ALA A 612 -13.16 11.84 16.25
CA ALA A 612 -13.81 13.05 15.74
C ALA A 612 -14.59 12.82 14.45
N THR A 613 -14.03 12.02 13.53
CA THR A 613 -14.73 11.62 12.29
C THR A 613 -15.95 10.77 12.59
N ALA A 614 -15.82 9.74 13.44
CA ALA A 614 -16.94 8.85 13.79
C ALA A 614 -18.11 9.60 14.45
N GLU A 615 -17.82 10.61 15.26
CA GLU A 615 -18.84 11.44 15.92
C GLU A 615 -19.68 12.27 14.93
N CYS A 616 -19.11 12.72 13.80
CA CYS A 616 -19.80 13.60 12.84
C CYS A 616 -20.21 12.89 11.53
N LEU A 617 -19.84 11.63 11.31
CA LEU A 617 -19.93 10.96 10.02
C LEU A 617 -21.34 10.95 9.41
N TYR A 618 -22.33 10.60 10.22
CA TYR A 618 -23.74 10.57 9.78
C TYR A 618 -24.26 11.97 9.43
N ASP A 619 -23.91 12.98 10.23
CA ASP A 619 -24.28 14.37 9.96
C ASP A 619 -23.62 14.90 8.68
N VAL A 620 -22.36 14.56 8.44
CA VAL A 620 -21.65 14.87 7.19
C VAL A 620 -22.34 14.21 5.99
N HIS A 621 -22.63 12.92 6.06
CA HIS A 621 -23.31 12.22 4.97
C HIS A 621 -24.71 12.75 4.73
N CYS A 622 -25.46 13.10 5.78
CA CYS A 622 -26.77 13.75 5.69
C CYS A 622 -26.68 15.18 5.14
N GLY A 623 -25.52 15.82 5.19
CA GLY A 623 -25.33 17.23 4.82
C GLY A 623 -25.79 18.22 5.90
N THR A 624 -26.00 17.76 7.13
CA THR A 624 -26.33 18.59 8.31
C THR A 624 -25.08 19.15 8.97
N ALA A 625 -23.92 18.52 8.78
CA ALA A 625 -22.61 19.06 9.11
C ALA A 625 -21.73 19.18 7.84
N LYS A 626 -20.76 20.09 7.89
CA LYS A 626 -19.73 20.19 6.85
C LYS A 626 -18.59 19.23 7.15
N PRO A 627 -17.96 18.62 6.11
CA PRO A 627 -16.76 17.81 6.30
C PRO A 627 -15.59 18.68 6.78
N PHE A 628 -14.59 18.06 7.38
CA PHE A 628 -13.34 18.69 7.74
C PHE A 628 -12.68 19.31 6.51
N ALA A 629 -12.37 20.62 6.56
CA ALA A 629 -12.08 21.40 5.37
C ALA A 629 -10.59 21.69 5.16
N THR A 630 -9.73 21.39 6.14
CA THR A 630 -8.31 21.73 6.09
C THR A 630 -7.46 20.48 5.95
N TYR A 631 -6.39 20.59 5.16
CA TYR A 631 -5.35 19.58 5.06
C TYR A 631 -3.99 20.26 5.12
N PRO A 632 -2.94 19.57 5.63
CA PRO A 632 -1.62 20.16 5.73
C PRO A 632 -0.97 20.32 4.35
N GLU A 633 -0.23 21.42 4.15
CA GLU A 633 0.56 21.66 2.93
C GLU A 633 1.66 20.59 2.73
N SER A 634 2.02 19.89 3.79
CA SER A 634 2.97 18.77 3.77
C SER A 634 2.44 17.55 3.03
N ALA A 635 1.11 17.40 2.93
CA ALA A 635 0.48 16.23 2.31
C ALA A 635 0.77 16.14 0.81
N ARG A 636 1.30 15.01 0.36
CA ARG A 636 1.68 14.80 -1.03
C ARG A 636 1.71 13.33 -1.45
N GLY A 637 1.25 13.12 -2.66
CA GLY A 637 1.31 11.81 -3.30
C GLY A 637 2.71 11.44 -3.75
N TYR A 638 2.84 10.16 -4.04
CA TYR A 638 4.04 9.58 -4.57
C TYR A 638 4.00 9.58 -6.10
N GLU A 639 4.42 10.66 -6.71
CA GLU A 639 4.50 10.78 -8.16
C GLU A 639 5.94 10.59 -8.64
N LEU A 640 6.10 10.12 -9.89
CA LEU A 640 7.39 10.10 -10.56
C LEU A 640 7.91 11.52 -10.73
N ILE A 641 9.20 11.70 -10.48
CA ILE A 641 9.89 12.95 -10.78
C ILE A 641 10.23 12.93 -12.27
N PRO A 642 9.79 13.92 -13.07
CA PRO A 642 10.19 14.03 -14.47
C PRO A 642 11.71 14.13 -14.61
N ASP A 643 12.25 13.72 -15.75
CA ASP A 643 13.68 13.82 -16.07
C ASP A 643 14.06 15.26 -16.47
N ILE A 644 13.82 16.21 -15.57
CA ILE A 644 14.23 17.60 -15.74
C ILE A 644 15.24 17.90 -14.65
N TRP A 645 16.49 18.06 -15.06
CA TRP A 645 17.57 18.59 -14.21
C TRP A 645 17.63 20.10 -14.45
N GLU A 646 17.10 20.90 -13.51
CA GLU A 646 17.27 22.35 -13.52
C GLU A 646 18.70 22.79 -13.15
#